data_beb0cf3fb89840237dcd7a47cbc47aa3
#
_entry.id   beb0cf3fb89840237dcd7a47cbc47aa3
#
_cell.length_a   1.000
_cell.length_b   1.000
_cell.length_c   1.000
_cell.angle_alpha   90.00
_cell.angle_beta   90.00
_cell.angle_gamma   90.00
#
_symmetry.space_group_name_H-M   'P 1'
#
loop_
_entity.id
_entity.type
_entity.pdbx_description
1 polymer ?
#
loop_
_entity_poly.entity_id
_entity_poly.type
_entity_poly.pdbx_seq_one_letter_code
_entity_poly.pdbx_strand_id
1 'polypeptide(L)'
;ADPEATPGPDGRVPHVCAGRKLLHHAHVDAAYVTRVDEIFTVTVVDGRKVVKDPNSVCVRLAPDARVSDSQEVSRMVVPSGGLFDFIGKPGDIVWRAPQEQIDNWRPVWAGIGAFDTAHEVAQPEGILLDEVKLSIANSSGPGAVEVWRTIGTNSLSRGLSSDPSLAPLSLQAGSHGHWNWTFSKAGVYRLDMVASYTSTWSQRAVNSLPSTITWLVGSDDEVGLPEGTTTSLTPIGTTAEQMKEKMIASGELSTEETPAEPEPPFTQAEARKQIEALFGSTAKAPASPSSPSHYVYKGTFKDDVRAGVPIKRVTLEVNANGKSIPGEPILEIPDSLKQTTADGDRWVLPASGEHGSLGFDFTQMPADLRSGPAVYSIDTFDGPKGSRYIAGTVTDGAMNVTLDTTRDPNRGFTVDAAAVPLAHVFTKPGVYAVGFNIETRDKDGNFSYKSRSAHFVVGDAAISALRAITAENNGEAPSPSPNPADPDADAPPSGGVQPGNPSIPDPANPSAPSRPGDSAIHIITEGHMDQAMSLKDGKAEVFVDDTADPRHPVHRASGTFAYAVPDSTHAKIPAGAKGYSELAAAAPEGVWSLPETQLEGIPWVGFSTQRVDYSQLSSKGVEVAMRNFTGPGRLVTGFSSLFEGFTPRLDSMKPDIVLRYLFGSHDHQAFYFTKPGRYSTDFVYTAHLADGSTIEKTLHVIFLVGDDAIKRGAEPNPSPEPNPSPEPDLSPE
;
A
#
# COMPACT_ATOMS: atom_id res chain seq x y z
N ALA A 1 -34.79 -12.29 1.33
CA ALA A 1 -36.03 -11.87 2.00
C ALA A 1 -35.91 -12.20 3.47
N ASP A 2 -36.20 -11.27 4.32
CA ASP A 2 -36.31 -11.52 5.76
C ASP A 2 -37.50 -12.48 5.97
N PRO A 3 -37.31 -13.72 6.46
CA PRO A 3 -38.37 -14.71 6.49
C PRO A 3 -39.53 -14.35 7.45
N GLU A 4 -39.41 -13.27 8.21
CA GLU A 4 -40.38 -12.84 9.22
C GLU A 4 -40.99 -11.46 8.96
N ALA A 5 -40.72 -10.81 7.80
CA ALA A 5 -41.33 -9.52 7.51
C ALA A 5 -42.82 -9.70 7.21
N THR A 6 -43.67 -9.32 8.15
CA THR A 6 -45.13 -9.32 7.96
C THR A 6 -45.49 -8.23 6.96
N PRO A 7 -46.25 -8.52 5.88
CA PRO A 7 -46.72 -7.50 4.96
C PRO A 7 -47.53 -6.42 5.69
N GLY A 8 -47.29 -5.15 5.37
CA GLY A 8 -48.11 -4.05 5.85
C GLY A 8 -49.55 -4.11 5.33
N PRO A 9 -50.42 -3.20 5.77
CA PRO A 9 -51.83 -3.16 5.31
C PRO A 9 -51.98 -2.97 3.81
N ASP A 10 -50.94 -2.46 3.13
CA ASP A 10 -50.85 -2.31 1.67
C ASP A 10 -50.29 -3.54 0.94
N GLY A 11 -50.00 -4.63 1.68
CA GLY A 11 -49.38 -5.85 1.17
C GLY A 11 -47.92 -5.78 0.85
N ARG A 12 -47.25 -4.65 1.15
CA ARG A 12 -45.83 -4.47 0.90
C ARG A 12 -45.00 -4.84 2.12
N VAL A 13 -43.89 -5.53 1.87
CA VAL A 13 -42.86 -5.77 2.89
C VAL A 13 -42.05 -4.48 3.09
N PRO A 14 -41.83 -4.03 4.34
CA PRO A 14 -40.99 -2.86 4.59
C PRO A 14 -39.58 -3.07 4.00
N HIS A 15 -39.00 -2.00 3.41
CA HIS A 15 -37.65 -2.04 2.91
C HIS A 15 -36.67 -2.23 4.09
N VAL A 16 -35.67 -3.12 3.93
CA VAL A 16 -34.72 -3.47 5.00
C VAL A 16 -33.97 -2.26 5.57
N CYS A 17 -33.74 -1.22 4.76
CA CYS A 17 -33.07 0.01 5.14
C CYS A 17 -34.02 1.17 5.49
N ALA A 18 -35.32 0.92 5.63
CA ALA A 18 -36.27 1.95 6.02
C ALA A 18 -35.89 2.55 7.39
N GLY A 19 -35.78 3.88 7.45
CA GLY A 19 -35.38 4.61 8.65
C GLY A 19 -33.88 4.53 8.99
N ARG A 20 -33.08 3.85 8.19
CA ARG A 20 -31.62 3.79 8.35
C ARG A 20 -30.91 4.87 7.50
N LYS A 21 -29.74 5.30 7.95
CA LYS A 21 -28.89 6.21 7.16
C LYS A 21 -28.22 5.43 6.04
N LEU A 22 -28.32 5.95 4.82
CA LEU A 22 -27.60 5.40 3.66
C LEU A 22 -26.19 6.02 3.60
N LEU A 23 -25.16 5.18 3.64
CA LEU A 23 -23.77 5.58 3.54
C LEU A 23 -23.30 5.35 2.11
N HIS A 24 -23.45 6.33 1.23
CA HIS A 24 -23.12 6.13 -0.19
C HIS A 24 -22.05 7.07 -0.71
N HIS A 25 -22.07 8.32 -0.57
CA HIS A 25 -20.94 9.20 -0.88
C HIS A 25 -20.17 9.47 0.40
N ALA A 26 -19.49 8.44 0.92
CA ALA A 26 -18.92 8.48 2.24
C ALA A 26 -17.62 7.69 2.35
N HIS A 27 -16.73 8.14 3.21
CA HIS A 27 -15.67 7.35 3.78
C HIS A 27 -16.28 6.50 4.89
N VAL A 28 -16.17 5.19 4.76
CA VAL A 28 -16.70 4.24 5.75
C VAL A 28 -15.66 3.15 6.04
N ASP A 29 -15.64 2.64 7.27
CA ASP A 29 -15.12 1.30 7.50
C ASP A 29 -16.32 0.36 7.54
N ALA A 30 -16.50 -0.38 6.47
CA ALA A 30 -17.66 -1.26 6.30
C ALA A 30 -17.59 -2.51 7.18
N ALA A 31 -16.43 -2.78 7.77
CA ALA A 31 -16.24 -3.74 8.84
C ALA A 31 -15.18 -3.20 9.81
N TYR A 32 -15.61 -2.86 11.00
CA TYR A 32 -14.74 -2.27 12.02
C TYR A 32 -14.84 -3.04 13.33
N VAL A 33 -13.71 -3.58 13.77
CA VAL A 33 -13.63 -4.35 15.01
C VAL A 33 -13.32 -3.43 16.17
N THR A 34 -14.17 -3.43 17.18
CA THR A 34 -14.05 -2.58 18.36
C THR A 34 -14.81 -3.13 19.56
N ARG A 35 -14.97 -2.32 20.59
CA ARG A 35 -15.92 -2.50 21.66
C ARG A 35 -16.98 -1.41 21.62
N VAL A 36 -18.22 -1.82 21.71
CA VAL A 36 -19.36 -0.93 21.90
C VAL A 36 -20.00 -1.28 23.24
N ASP A 37 -20.07 -0.30 24.14
CA ASP A 37 -20.57 -0.50 25.52
C ASP A 37 -19.92 -1.73 26.19
N GLU A 38 -18.57 -1.81 26.10
CA GLU A 38 -17.71 -2.88 26.63
C GLU A 38 -17.86 -4.25 25.94
N ILE A 39 -18.68 -4.38 24.91
CA ILE A 39 -18.90 -5.63 24.17
C ILE A 39 -17.99 -5.66 22.93
N PHE A 40 -17.14 -6.67 22.81
CA PHE A 40 -16.34 -6.93 21.62
C PHE A 40 -17.25 -7.28 20.43
N THR A 41 -17.16 -6.50 19.36
CA THR A 41 -18.09 -6.57 18.24
C THR A 41 -17.48 -6.11 16.93
N VAL A 42 -18.20 -6.34 15.85
CA VAL A 42 -17.95 -5.72 14.54
C VAL A 42 -19.06 -4.71 14.28
N THR A 43 -18.70 -3.52 13.83
CA THR A 43 -19.63 -2.47 13.47
C THR A 43 -19.15 -1.74 12.21
N VAL A 44 -19.65 -0.54 12.00
CA VAL A 44 -19.34 0.35 10.87
C VAL A 44 -18.77 1.66 11.43
N VAL A 45 -17.82 2.25 10.71
CA VAL A 45 -17.42 3.64 10.95
C VAL A 45 -18.00 4.52 9.84
N ASP A 46 -18.71 5.57 10.23
CA ASP A 46 -19.22 6.62 9.34
C ASP A 46 -18.32 7.86 9.48
N GLY A 47 -17.44 8.06 8.50
CA GLY A 47 -16.41 9.10 8.59
C GLY A 47 -15.40 8.80 9.69
N ARG A 48 -15.55 9.49 10.84
CA ARG A 48 -14.77 9.24 12.08
C ARG A 48 -15.58 8.58 13.18
N LYS A 49 -16.87 8.49 13.00
CA LYS A 49 -17.77 8.07 14.06
C LYS A 49 -18.00 6.58 14.02
N VAL A 50 -17.61 5.89 15.09
CA VAL A 50 -18.00 4.51 15.31
C VAL A 50 -19.53 4.45 15.49
N VAL A 51 -20.18 3.66 14.63
CA VAL A 51 -21.64 3.46 14.69
C VAL A 51 -21.92 2.43 15.77
N LYS A 52 -22.68 2.82 16.80
CA LYS A 52 -22.97 1.92 17.94
C LYS A 52 -23.84 0.74 17.55
N ASP A 53 -24.84 0.97 16.70
CA ASP A 53 -25.72 -0.07 16.18
C ASP A 53 -25.60 -0.13 14.65
N PRO A 54 -24.97 -1.17 14.09
CA PRO A 54 -24.82 -1.31 12.64
C PRO A 54 -26.18 -1.41 11.91
N ASN A 55 -27.26 -1.75 12.62
CA ASN A 55 -28.61 -1.74 12.05
C ASN A 55 -29.18 -0.33 11.86
N SER A 56 -28.51 0.70 12.33
CA SER A 56 -28.91 2.11 12.07
C SER A 56 -28.44 2.65 10.73
N VAL A 57 -27.61 1.91 10.01
CA VAL A 57 -27.02 2.31 8.72
C VAL A 57 -27.14 1.21 7.68
N CYS A 58 -27.04 1.59 6.41
CA CYS A 58 -26.84 0.70 5.29
C CYS A 58 -25.71 1.25 4.41
N VAL A 59 -24.74 0.41 4.03
CA VAL A 59 -23.70 0.80 3.09
C VAL A 59 -24.26 0.74 1.68
N ARG A 60 -24.07 1.79 0.89
CA ARG A 60 -24.72 1.95 -0.41
C ARG A 60 -23.69 2.07 -1.52
N LEU A 61 -23.66 1.06 -2.39
CA LEU A 61 -22.91 1.09 -3.64
C LEU A 61 -23.87 1.32 -4.81
N ALA A 62 -24.03 2.60 -5.16
CA ALA A 62 -24.88 3.03 -6.25
C ALA A 62 -24.08 3.18 -7.55
N PRO A 63 -24.75 3.23 -8.74
CA PRO A 63 -24.11 3.60 -9.99
C PRO A 63 -23.42 4.96 -9.86
N ASP A 64 -22.16 5.04 -10.26
CA ASP A 64 -21.39 6.28 -10.20
C ASP A 64 -20.31 6.33 -11.29
N ALA A 65 -19.90 7.53 -11.66
CA ALA A 65 -18.89 7.79 -12.67
C ALA A 65 -17.84 8.77 -12.18
N ARG A 66 -16.61 8.63 -12.67
CA ARG A 66 -15.51 9.53 -12.39
C ARG A 66 -15.76 10.90 -13.05
N VAL A 67 -15.55 11.97 -12.30
CA VAL A 67 -15.80 13.34 -12.77
C VAL A 67 -14.94 13.71 -13.99
N SER A 68 -13.67 13.24 -14.02
CA SER A 68 -12.72 13.66 -15.05
C SER A 68 -13.05 13.19 -16.46
N ASP A 69 -13.69 12.02 -16.62
CA ASP A 69 -13.93 11.40 -17.92
C ASP A 69 -15.32 10.76 -18.06
N SER A 70 -16.16 10.88 -17.03
CA SER A 70 -17.49 10.27 -16.96
C SER A 70 -17.49 8.74 -17.11
N GLN A 71 -16.34 8.09 -16.86
CA GLN A 71 -16.24 6.64 -16.89
C GLN A 71 -16.87 6.06 -15.63
N GLU A 72 -17.69 5.03 -15.80
CA GLU A 72 -18.27 4.29 -14.68
C GLU A 72 -17.18 3.68 -13.79
N VAL A 73 -17.30 3.85 -12.48
CA VAL A 73 -16.34 3.38 -11.47
C VAL A 73 -16.96 2.43 -10.46
N SER A 74 -18.29 2.35 -10.41
CA SER A 74 -19.05 1.46 -9.52
C SER A 74 -19.12 0.03 -9.99
N ARG A 75 -18.74 -0.24 -11.25
CA ARG A 75 -18.62 -1.58 -11.81
C ARG A 75 -17.28 -1.75 -12.53
N MET A 76 -16.79 -2.97 -12.58
CA MET A 76 -15.57 -3.33 -13.28
C MET A 76 -15.78 -4.54 -14.18
N VAL A 77 -14.98 -4.62 -15.23
CA VAL A 77 -14.86 -5.81 -16.09
C VAL A 77 -13.76 -6.70 -15.50
N VAL A 78 -14.06 -7.97 -15.29
CA VAL A 78 -13.08 -8.94 -14.80
C VAL A 78 -12.02 -9.17 -15.88
N PRO A 79 -10.72 -8.89 -15.59
CA PRO A 79 -9.65 -9.03 -16.57
C PRO A 79 -9.33 -10.48 -16.90
N SER A 80 -8.68 -10.69 -18.05
CA SER A 80 -8.08 -11.98 -18.40
C SER A 80 -6.82 -12.26 -17.57
N GLY A 81 -6.38 -13.50 -17.48
CA GLY A 81 -5.10 -13.90 -16.94
C GLY A 81 -5.12 -14.60 -15.58
N GLY A 82 -6.31 -15.01 -15.11
CA GLY A 82 -6.47 -15.89 -13.94
C GLY A 82 -6.32 -15.23 -12.56
N LEU A 83 -5.72 -14.04 -12.47
CA LEU A 83 -5.48 -13.35 -11.19
C LEU A 83 -6.80 -13.00 -10.47
N PHE A 84 -7.87 -12.76 -11.23
CA PHE A 84 -9.18 -12.33 -10.74
C PHE A 84 -10.27 -13.39 -10.84
N ASP A 85 -9.92 -14.65 -11.09
CA ASP A 85 -10.90 -15.74 -11.28
C ASP A 85 -11.80 -15.95 -10.05
N PHE A 86 -11.35 -15.52 -8.87
CA PHE A 86 -12.13 -15.59 -7.64
C PHE A 86 -13.30 -14.59 -7.59
N ILE A 87 -13.29 -13.52 -8.40
CA ILE A 87 -14.39 -12.53 -8.47
C ILE A 87 -15.34 -12.79 -9.65
N GLY A 88 -14.92 -13.54 -10.66
CA GLY A 88 -15.73 -13.87 -11.82
C GLY A 88 -14.88 -14.38 -12.99
N LYS A 89 -15.54 -14.76 -14.08
CA LYS A 89 -14.86 -15.13 -15.32
C LYS A 89 -14.37 -13.89 -16.06
N PRO A 90 -13.29 -13.98 -16.85
CA PRO A 90 -12.87 -12.89 -17.71
C PRO A 90 -14.06 -12.34 -18.54
N GLY A 91 -14.26 -11.03 -18.47
CA GLY A 91 -15.37 -10.35 -19.14
C GLY A 91 -16.68 -10.27 -18.37
N ASP A 92 -16.78 -10.91 -17.20
CA ASP A 92 -17.90 -10.64 -16.30
C ASP A 92 -17.84 -9.20 -15.81
N ILE A 93 -19.01 -8.60 -15.59
CA ILE A 93 -19.12 -7.27 -15.02
C ILE A 93 -19.63 -7.43 -13.59
N VAL A 94 -18.82 -6.95 -12.64
CA VAL A 94 -19.12 -7.02 -11.22
C VAL A 94 -19.18 -5.63 -10.59
N TRP A 95 -19.97 -5.46 -9.56
CA TRP A 95 -20.03 -4.23 -8.77
C TRP A 95 -18.77 -4.10 -7.90
N ARG A 96 -18.24 -2.89 -7.78
CA ARG A 96 -17.02 -2.62 -7.01
C ARG A 96 -17.09 -1.31 -6.25
N ALA A 97 -16.98 -1.38 -4.94
CA ALA A 97 -16.54 -0.26 -4.13
C ALA A 97 -15.00 -0.27 -4.12
N PRO A 98 -14.31 0.73 -4.68
CA PRO A 98 -12.89 0.66 -4.97
C PRO A 98 -12.01 0.83 -3.74
N GLN A 99 -10.82 0.22 -3.78
CA GLN A 99 -9.76 0.41 -2.78
C GLN A 99 -9.25 1.84 -2.80
N GLU A 100 -9.07 2.42 -3.98
CA GLU A 100 -8.66 3.79 -4.17
C GLU A 100 -9.82 4.78 -3.96
N GLN A 101 -9.51 5.95 -3.41
CA GLN A 101 -10.47 7.03 -3.33
C GLN A 101 -10.69 7.65 -4.72
N ILE A 102 -11.94 7.74 -5.14
CA ILE A 102 -12.34 8.39 -6.40
C ILE A 102 -13.27 9.56 -6.05
N ASP A 103 -12.94 10.76 -6.55
CA ASP A 103 -13.80 11.96 -6.53
C ASP A 103 -14.53 12.24 -5.22
N ASN A 104 -13.84 12.22 -4.09
CA ASN A 104 -14.44 12.37 -2.76
C ASN A 104 -15.51 11.29 -2.48
N TRP A 105 -15.07 10.01 -2.59
CA TRP A 105 -15.83 8.83 -2.23
C TRP A 105 -17.06 8.55 -3.11
N ARG A 106 -16.81 8.63 -4.39
CA ARG A 106 -17.78 8.24 -5.41
C ARG A 106 -17.20 7.16 -6.32
N PRO A 107 -17.56 5.93 -6.14
CA PRO A 107 -18.52 5.36 -5.17
C PRO A 107 -18.01 5.36 -3.73
N VAL A 108 -18.82 4.84 -2.81
CA VAL A 108 -18.49 4.70 -1.41
C VAL A 108 -17.09 4.10 -1.21
N TRP A 109 -16.31 4.74 -0.36
CA TRP A 109 -14.93 4.32 -0.09
C TRP A 109 -14.89 3.49 1.19
N ALA A 110 -14.87 2.15 1.03
CA ALA A 110 -15.10 1.20 2.12
C ALA A 110 -13.78 0.62 2.63
N GLY A 111 -13.54 0.76 3.92
CA GLY A 111 -12.39 0.24 4.64
C GLY A 111 -12.72 -0.91 5.57
N ILE A 112 -11.67 -1.42 6.17
CA ILE A 112 -11.66 -2.36 7.28
C ILE A 112 -10.70 -1.82 8.33
N GLY A 113 -11.09 -1.86 9.59
CA GLY A 113 -10.23 -1.41 10.68
C GLY A 113 -10.46 -2.19 11.97
N ALA A 114 -9.54 -2.00 12.90
CA ALA A 114 -9.60 -2.58 14.23
C ALA A 114 -8.98 -1.61 15.25
N PHE A 115 -9.76 -1.11 16.20
CA PHE A 115 -9.29 -0.25 17.29
C PHE A 115 -8.39 0.90 16.83
N ASP A 116 -8.74 1.53 15.71
CA ASP A 116 -7.97 2.61 15.12
C ASP A 116 -8.04 3.86 15.99
N THR A 117 -6.89 4.41 16.35
CA THR A 117 -6.78 5.62 17.18
C THR A 117 -7.36 6.87 16.50
N ALA A 118 -7.50 6.88 15.18
CA ALA A 118 -8.18 7.94 14.45
C ALA A 118 -9.68 8.01 14.74
N HIS A 119 -10.28 6.90 15.16
CA HIS A 119 -11.71 6.77 15.48
C HIS A 119 -11.97 6.66 16.98
N GLU A 120 -10.97 6.25 17.76
CA GLU A 120 -11.10 6.00 19.20
C GLU A 120 -10.09 6.83 19.98
N VAL A 121 -10.54 7.45 21.08
CA VAL A 121 -9.72 8.34 21.90
C VAL A 121 -8.59 7.59 22.63
N ALA A 122 -8.81 6.32 22.95
CA ALA A 122 -7.80 5.43 23.55
C ALA A 122 -8.08 3.97 23.18
N GLN A 123 -7.01 3.19 23.00
CA GLN A 123 -7.17 1.73 22.91
C GLN A 123 -7.63 1.21 24.29
N PRO A 124 -8.56 0.23 24.34
CA PRO A 124 -9.02 -0.34 25.59
C PRO A 124 -7.85 -0.95 26.38
N GLU A 125 -7.76 -0.65 27.66
CA GLU A 125 -6.78 -1.27 28.55
C GLU A 125 -6.95 -2.81 28.55
N GLY A 126 -5.84 -3.52 28.58
CA GLY A 126 -5.80 -4.98 28.69
C GLY A 126 -6.06 -5.76 27.40
N ILE A 127 -6.16 -5.09 26.24
CA ILE A 127 -6.17 -5.75 24.95
C ILE A 127 -4.82 -5.57 24.29
N LEU A 128 -3.94 -6.52 24.47
CA LEU A 128 -2.78 -6.72 23.60
C LEU A 128 -3.28 -7.49 22.38
N LEU A 129 -3.83 -6.74 21.44
CA LEU A 129 -4.39 -7.28 20.21
C LEU A 129 -3.27 -7.38 19.20
N ASP A 130 -2.48 -8.42 19.32
CA ASP A 130 -1.45 -8.71 18.33
C ASP A 130 -2.09 -9.25 17.04
N GLU A 131 -3.27 -9.87 17.19
CA GLU A 131 -4.01 -10.39 16.05
C GLU A 131 -5.51 -10.40 16.32
N VAL A 132 -6.25 -9.65 15.51
CA VAL A 132 -7.71 -9.73 15.44
C VAL A 132 -8.08 -10.44 14.15
N LYS A 133 -8.88 -11.48 14.23
CA LYS A 133 -9.41 -12.21 13.08
C LYS A 133 -10.81 -11.73 12.77
N LEU A 134 -11.07 -11.51 11.48
CA LEU A 134 -12.35 -11.06 10.96
C LEU A 134 -12.80 -11.97 9.82
N SER A 135 -14.06 -12.35 9.80
CA SER A 135 -14.65 -13.14 8.71
C SER A 135 -16.11 -12.82 8.47
N ILE A 136 -16.59 -13.16 7.29
CA ILE A 136 -18.01 -13.24 6.98
C ILE A 136 -18.47 -14.63 7.38
N ALA A 137 -19.21 -14.73 8.48
CA ALA A 137 -19.70 -16.02 8.97
C ALA A 137 -20.87 -16.52 8.13
N ASN A 138 -21.71 -15.60 7.63
CA ASN A 138 -22.82 -15.91 6.76
C ASN A 138 -23.08 -14.71 5.83
N SER A 139 -23.53 -14.99 4.61
CA SER A 139 -23.90 -13.98 3.63
C SER A 139 -25.25 -14.35 3.03
N SER A 140 -26.21 -13.44 3.10
CA SER A 140 -27.43 -13.54 2.33
C SER A 140 -27.48 -12.42 1.30
N GLY A 141 -27.71 -12.78 0.03
CA GLY A 141 -27.73 -11.84 -1.08
C GLY A 141 -27.78 -12.57 -2.41
N PRO A 142 -27.94 -11.84 -3.53
CA PRO A 142 -28.14 -12.46 -4.84
C PRO A 142 -26.87 -13.03 -5.46
N GLY A 143 -25.69 -12.70 -4.93
CA GLY A 143 -24.41 -13.10 -5.52
C GLY A 143 -23.28 -13.25 -4.50
N ALA A 144 -22.09 -13.52 -5.01
CA ALA A 144 -20.87 -13.64 -4.22
C ALA A 144 -20.32 -12.26 -3.80
N VAL A 145 -19.69 -12.23 -2.64
CA VAL A 145 -18.97 -11.07 -2.11
C VAL A 145 -17.51 -11.45 -1.93
N GLU A 146 -16.62 -10.64 -2.47
CA GLU A 146 -15.17 -10.78 -2.32
C GLU A 146 -14.56 -9.44 -1.92
N VAL A 147 -13.73 -9.45 -0.90
CA VAL A 147 -13.00 -8.28 -0.43
C VAL A 147 -11.51 -8.55 -0.58
N TRP A 148 -10.84 -7.70 -1.34
CA TRP A 148 -9.46 -7.91 -1.74
C TRP A 148 -8.74 -6.59 -1.92
N ARG A 149 -7.42 -6.62 -1.88
CA ARG A 149 -6.58 -5.44 -2.16
C ARG A 149 -5.42 -5.81 -3.07
N THR A 150 -4.93 -4.82 -3.80
CA THR A 150 -3.73 -4.96 -4.61
C THR A 150 -2.49 -4.75 -3.75
N ILE A 151 -1.48 -5.59 -4.01
CA ILE A 151 -0.17 -5.51 -3.39
C ILE A 151 0.84 -5.38 -4.53
N GLY A 152 1.48 -4.19 -4.64
CA GLY A 152 2.36 -3.93 -5.78
C GLY A 152 1.64 -3.93 -7.13
N THR A 153 2.39 -4.13 -8.20
CA THR A 153 1.87 -4.04 -9.58
C THR A 153 1.27 -5.35 -10.12
N ASN A 154 1.61 -6.49 -9.54
CA ASN A 154 1.31 -7.81 -10.13
C ASN A 154 0.67 -8.81 -9.16
N SER A 155 0.35 -8.42 -7.96
CA SER A 155 -0.29 -9.31 -7.00
C SER A 155 -1.44 -8.65 -6.25
N LEU A 156 -2.29 -9.49 -5.70
CA LEU A 156 -3.41 -9.08 -4.86
C LEU A 156 -3.52 -10.02 -3.66
N SER A 157 -4.20 -9.53 -2.62
CA SER A 157 -4.51 -10.31 -1.42
C SER A 157 -6.02 -10.37 -1.23
N ARG A 158 -6.56 -11.57 -1.00
CA ARG A 158 -7.96 -11.77 -0.62
C ARG A 158 -8.10 -11.63 0.88
N GLY A 159 -9.01 -10.80 1.34
CA GLY A 159 -9.25 -10.55 2.77
C GLY A 159 -10.48 -11.27 3.29
N LEU A 160 -11.63 -10.97 2.74
CA LEU A 160 -12.91 -11.54 3.15
C LEU A 160 -13.62 -12.13 1.94
N SER A 161 -14.44 -13.15 2.18
CA SER A 161 -15.24 -13.80 1.15
C SER A 161 -16.57 -14.31 1.70
N SER A 162 -17.58 -14.30 0.87
CA SER A 162 -18.82 -15.05 1.12
C SER A 162 -18.62 -16.56 0.98
N ASP A 163 -17.48 -17.00 0.40
CA ASP A 163 -17.06 -18.40 0.42
C ASP A 163 -16.43 -18.74 1.79
N PRO A 164 -17.05 -19.63 2.57
CA PRO A 164 -16.57 -19.96 3.92
C PRO A 164 -15.23 -20.72 3.92
N SER A 165 -14.74 -21.16 2.77
CA SER A 165 -13.43 -21.84 2.68
C SER A 165 -12.25 -20.88 2.81
N LEU A 166 -12.45 -19.56 2.63
CA LEU A 166 -11.39 -18.58 2.84
C LEU A 166 -11.10 -18.44 4.34
N ALA A 167 -9.81 -18.51 4.70
CA ALA A 167 -9.37 -18.29 6.08
C ALA A 167 -9.74 -16.86 6.55
N PRO A 168 -10.02 -16.66 7.86
CA PRO A 168 -10.27 -15.33 8.41
C PRO A 168 -9.14 -14.35 8.11
N LEU A 169 -9.51 -13.10 7.87
CA LEU A 169 -8.57 -11.98 7.73
C LEU A 169 -7.97 -11.64 9.09
N SER A 170 -6.64 -11.59 9.20
CA SER A 170 -5.99 -11.07 10.39
C SER A 170 -5.72 -9.58 10.25
N LEU A 171 -6.11 -8.84 11.28
CA LEU A 171 -5.90 -7.41 11.41
C LEU A 171 -5.01 -7.15 12.62
N GLN A 172 -4.11 -6.19 12.49
CA GLN A 172 -3.43 -5.65 13.64
C GLN A 172 -4.32 -4.63 14.34
N ALA A 173 -4.41 -4.69 15.66
CA ALA A 173 -5.09 -3.65 16.42
C ALA A 173 -4.44 -2.29 16.20
N GLY A 174 -5.25 -1.25 16.02
CA GLY A 174 -4.81 0.07 15.61
C GLY A 174 -4.64 0.24 14.10
N SER A 175 -4.99 -0.77 13.32
CA SER A 175 -4.90 -0.73 11.86
C SER A 175 -6.22 -0.30 11.20
N HIS A 176 -6.07 0.31 10.03
CA HIS A 176 -7.15 0.73 9.15
C HIS A 176 -6.64 0.67 7.71
N GLY A 177 -7.47 0.25 6.79
CA GLY A 177 -7.12 0.23 5.37
C GLY A 177 -8.36 0.09 4.50
N HIS A 178 -8.23 0.55 3.24
CA HIS A 178 -9.30 0.46 2.26
C HIS A 178 -9.08 -0.72 1.33
N TRP A 179 -10.18 -1.36 0.95
CA TRP A 179 -10.22 -2.58 0.19
C TRP A 179 -11.17 -2.45 -1.00
N ASN A 180 -10.95 -3.25 -2.04
CA ASN A 180 -11.97 -3.47 -3.06
C ASN A 180 -13.05 -4.40 -2.49
N TRP A 181 -14.29 -3.95 -2.48
CA TRP A 181 -15.46 -4.77 -2.16
C TRP A 181 -16.19 -5.08 -3.46
N THR A 182 -16.15 -6.33 -3.89
CA THR A 182 -16.81 -6.75 -5.12
C THR A 182 -18.01 -7.63 -4.85
N PHE A 183 -19.06 -7.37 -5.63
CA PHE A 183 -20.34 -8.07 -5.57
C PHE A 183 -20.69 -8.56 -6.97
N SER A 184 -20.94 -9.85 -7.13
CA SER A 184 -21.15 -10.44 -8.45
C SER A 184 -22.50 -10.08 -9.07
N LYS A 185 -23.47 -9.61 -8.29
CA LYS A 185 -24.80 -9.18 -8.74
C LYS A 185 -25.30 -7.98 -7.94
N ALA A 186 -26.17 -7.18 -8.57
CA ALA A 186 -26.90 -6.14 -7.86
C ALA A 186 -27.94 -6.76 -6.91
N GLY A 187 -28.24 -6.04 -5.82
CA GLY A 187 -29.27 -6.38 -4.87
C GLY A 187 -28.91 -6.06 -3.42
N VAL A 188 -29.67 -6.59 -2.49
CA VAL A 188 -29.50 -6.41 -1.07
C VAL A 188 -28.66 -7.55 -0.50
N TYR A 189 -27.57 -7.18 0.22
CA TYR A 189 -26.71 -8.14 0.89
C TYR A 189 -26.75 -7.89 2.40
N ARG A 190 -26.81 -8.97 3.17
CA ARG A 190 -26.66 -8.96 4.62
C ARG A 190 -25.48 -9.84 4.96
N LEU A 191 -24.42 -9.24 5.48
CA LEU A 191 -23.18 -9.91 5.85
C LEU A 191 -23.09 -10.04 7.37
N ASP A 192 -23.17 -11.27 7.87
CA ASP A 192 -22.96 -11.55 9.28
C ASP A 192 -21.47 -11.62 9.56
N MET A 193 -20.94 -10.56 10.12
CA MET A 193 -19.53 -10.40 10.43
C MET A 193 -19.23 -10.92 11.84
N VAL A 194 -18.14 -11.67 11.97
CA VAL A 194 -17.63 -12.12 13.26
C VAL A 194 -16.16 -11.80 13.40
N ALA A 195 -15.77 -11.40 14.59
CA ALA A 195 -14.38 -11.16 14.94
C ALA A 195 -13.96 -12.05 16.11
N SER A 196 -12.68 -12.35 16.18
CA SER A 196 -12.08 -13.07 17.32
C SER A 196 -10.67 -12.56 17.57
N TYR A 197 -10.20 -12.69 18.78
CA TYR A 197 -8.79 -12.54 19.13
C TYR A 197 -8.39 -13.56 20.18
N THR A 198 -7.12 -13.90 20.22
CA THR A 198 -6.54 -14.71 21.29
C THR A 198 -5.60 -13.81 22.06
N SER A 199 -5.87 -13.63 23.34
CA SER A 199 -4.97 -12.90 24.21
C SER A 199 -3.66 -13.69 24.35
N THR A 200 -2.55 -13.09 23.96
CA THR A 200 -1.21 -13.70 24.10
C THR A 200 -0.82 -13.90 25.57
N TRP A 201 -1.40 -13.11 26.46
CA TRP A 201 -1.17 -13.22 27.90
C TRP A 201 -1.95 -14.36 28.56
N SER A 202 -3.26 -14.45 28.26
CA SER A 202 -4.13 -15.42 28.90
C SER A 202 -4.34 -16.70 28.09
N GLN A 203 -3.88 -16.73 26.83
CA GLN A 203 -4.13 -17.80 25.85
C GLN A 203 -5.63 -18.10 25.68
N ARG A 204 -6.50 -17.12 25.98
CA ARG A 204 -7.94 -17.25 25.86
C ARG A 204 -8.42 -16.62 24.56
N ALA A 205 -9.23 -17.38 23.85
CA ALA A 205 -9.97 -16.87 22.69
C ALA A 205 -11.18 -16.08 23.14
N VAL A 206 -11.37 -14.91 22.53
CA VAL A 206 -12.58 -14.08 22.69
C VAL A 206 -13.21 -13.94 21.32
N ASN A 207 -14.50 -14.28 21.23
CA ASN A 207 -15.25 -14.21 19.98
C ASN A 207 -16.37 -13.19 20.11
N SER A 208 -16.63 -12.44 19.04
CA SER A 208 -17.81 -11.59 18.95
C SER A 208 -19.04 -12.44 18.61
N LEU A 209 -20.23 -11.93 18.94
CA LEU A 209 -21.46 -12.40 18.32
C LEU A 209 -21.48 -11.91 16.85
N PRO A 210 -22.21 -12.59 15.96
CA PRO A 210 -22.41 -12.11 14.61
C PRO A 210 -23.08 -10.72 14.60
N SER A 211 -22.54 -9.82 13.79
CA SER A 211 -23.07 -8.49 13.58
C SER A 211 -23.41 -8.31 12.10
N THR A 212 -24.65 -8.00 11.78
CA THR A 212 -25.11 -7.92 10.41
C THR A 212 -24.83 -6.54 9.84
N ILE A 213 -24.04 -6.48 8.78
CA ILE A 213 -23.79 -5.28 7.98
C ILE A 213 -24.60 -5.42 6.68
N THR A 214 -25.47 -4.44 6.43
CA THR A 214 -26.33 -4.43 5.26
C THR A 214 -25.74 -3.56 4.16
N TRP A 215 -25.62 -4.13 2.95
CA TRP A 215 -25.20 -3.43 1.75
C TRP A 215 -26.34 -3.39 0.74
N LEU A 216 -26.52 -2.22 0.11
CA LEU A 216 -27.39 -2.02 -1.05
C LEU A 216 -26.52 -1.78 -2.28
N VAL A 217 -26.52 -2.72 -3.22
CA VAL A 217 -25.63 -2.73 -4.37
C VAL A 217 -26.45 -2.70 -5.67
N GLY A 218 -26.23 -1.68 -6.49
CA GLY A 218 -26.97 -1.52 -7.74
C GLY A 218 -27.76 -0.21 -7.82
N SER A 219 -28.61 -0.06 -8.86
CA SER A 219 -29.52 1.08 -9.00
C SER A 219 -30.58 1.12 -7.88
N ASP A 220 -31.25 2.25 -7.74
CA ASP A 220 -32.33 2.36 -6.75
C ASP A 220 -33.40 1.30 -6.94
N ASP A 221 -33.80 1.02 -8.21
CA ASP A 221 -34.77 -0.01 -8.53
C ASP A 221 -34.28 -1.43 -8.16
N GLU A 222 -33.03 -1.76 -8.47
CA GLU A 222 -32.43 -3.07 -8.16
C GLU A 222 -32.35 -3.36 -6.65
N VAL A 223 -32.28 -2.32 -5.83
CA VAL A 223 -32.23 -2.45 -4.37
C VAL A 223 -33.56 -2.12 -3.68
N GLY A 224 -34.59 -1.86 -4.44
CA GLY A 224 -35.97 -1.60 -3.95
C GLY A 224 -36.14 -0.22 -3.32
N LEU A 225 -35.31 0.75 -3.65
CA LEU A 225 -35.44 2.14 -3.25
C LEU A 225 -36.32 2.91 -4.27
N PRO A 226 -37.03 3.96 -3.84
CA PRO A 226 -37.69 4.87 -4.77
C PRO A 226 -36.68 5.49 -5.75
N GLU A 227 -37.08 5.62 -7.00
CA GLU A 227 -36.27 6.26 -8.03
C GLU A 227 -35.82 7.67 -7.59
N GLY A 228 -34.54 7.98 -7.80
CA GLY A 228 -33.96 9.26 -7.39
C GLY A 228 -33.55 9.36 -5.91
N THR A 229 -33.68 8.29 -5.12
CA THR A 229 -33.18 8.24 -3.74
C THR A 229 -31.67 8.40 -3.70
N THR A 230 -30.98 7.73 -4.65
CA THR A 230 -29.53 7.83 -4.79
C THR A 230 -29.20 8.26 -6.22
N THR A 231 -28.79 9.50 -6.38
CA THR A 231 -28.41 10.03 -7.69
C THR A 231 -26.89 10.12 -7.83
N SER A 232 -26.38 9.69 -8.97
CA SER A 232 -24.99 9.98 -9.35
C SER A 232 -24.84 11.50 -9.55
N LEU A 233 -23.79 12.07 -8.98
CA LEU A 233 -23.48 13.49 -9.22
C LEU A 233 -22.86 13.72 -10.59
N THR A 234 -22.36 12.68 -11.23
CA THR A 234 -21.79 12.69 -12.57
C THR A 234 -22.56 11.67 -13.42
N PRO A 235 -23.19 12.09 -14.52
CA PRO A 235 -23.80 11.15 -15.46
C PRO A 235 -22.75 10.16 -16.00
N ILE A 236 -23.14 8.89 -16.13
CA ILE A 236 -22.26 7.86 -16.69
C ILE A 236 -22.17 8.07 -18.21
N GLY A 237 -20.99 8.47 -18.69
CA GLY A 237 -20.68 8.65 -20.11
C GLY A 237 -20.16 7.38 -20.76
N THR A 238 -19.30 6.62 -20.05
CA THR A 238 -18.80 5.32 -20.53
C THR A 238 -19.17 4.25 -19.52
N THR A 239 -20.00 3.30 -19.93
CA THR A 239 -20.46 2.20 -19.08
C THR A 239 -19.45 1.06 -19.01
N ALA A 240 -19.61 0.16 -18.03
CA ALA A 240 -18.78 -1.05 -17.91
C ALA A 240 -18.91 -1.94 -19.16
N GLU A 241 -20.08 -2.00 -19.80
CA GLU A 241 -20.29 -2.74 -21.05
C GLU A 241 -19.47 -2.14 -22.19
N GLN A 242 -19.45 -0.82 -22.32
CA GLN A 242 -18.63 -0.13 -23.33
C GLN A 242 -17.14 -0.29 -23.05
N MET A 243 -16.72 -0.31 -21.77
CA MET A 243 -15.33 -0.62 -21.41
C MET A 243 -14.96 -2.05 -21.82
N LYS A 244 -15.84 -3.02 -21.57
CA LYS A 244 -15.66 -4.41 -22.01
C LYS A 244 -15.46 -4.50 -23.51
N GLU A 245 -16.29 -3.81 -24.30
CA GLU A 245 -16.15 -3.78 -25.76
C GLU A 245 -14.78 -3.21 -26.19
N LYS A 246 -14.32 -2.16 -25.54
CA LYS A 246 -12.97 -1.57 -25.80
C LYS A 246 -11.85 -2.55 -25.46
N MET A 247 -11.96 -3.26 -24.33
CA MET A 247 -10.97 -4.27 -23.92
C MET A 247 -10.90 -5.45 -24.89
N ILE A 248 -12.05 -5.88 -25.44
CA ILE A 248 -12.10 -6.89 -26.48
C ILE A 248 -11.43 -6.38 -27.76
N ALA A 249 -11.77 -5.17 -28.18
CA ALA A 249 -11.23 -4.57 -29.41
C ALA A 249 -9.71 -4.32 -29.33
N SER A 250 -9.19 -4.01 -28.15
CA SER A 250 -7.74 -3.82 -27.90
C SER A 250 -6.96 -5.13 -27.71
N GLY A 251 -7.66 -6.26 -27.55
CA GLY A 251 -7.05 -7.55 -27.23
C GLY A 251 -6.64 -7.72 -25.75
N GLU A 252 -7.02 -6.79 -24.90
CA GLU A 252 -6.79 -6.92 -23.43
C GLU A 252 -7.69 -7.98 -22.81
N LEU A 253 -8.86 -8.23 -23.41
CA LEU A 253 -9.82 -9.24 -22.99
C LEU A 253 -10.03 -10.24 -24.11
N SER A 254 -9.70 -11.52 -23.85
CA SER A 254 -10.07 -12.63 -24.73
C SER A 254 -11.41 -13.20 -24.30
N THR A 255 -12.41 -13.20 -25.19
CA THR A 255 -13.73 -13.77 -24.94
C THR A 255 -13.87 -15.22 -25.44
N GLU A 256 -12.89 -15.71 -26.17
CA GLU A 256 -12.82 -17.11 -26.54
C GLU A 256 -12.22 -17.90 -25.37
N GLU A 257 -12.96 -18.89 -24.87
CA GLU A 257 -12.37 -20.02 -24.15
C GLU A 257 -11.54 -20.82 -25.15
N THR A 258 -10.42 -20.24 -25.58
CA THR A 258 -9.38 -21.04 -26.22
C THR A 258 -8.91 -22.00 -25.14
N PRO A 259 -8.92 -23.32 -25.35
CA PRO A 259 -8.26 -24.23 -24.45
C PRO A 259 -6.84 -23.64 -24.27
N ALA A 260 -6.45 -23.39 -23.03
CA ALA A 260 -5.16 -22.78 -22.74
C ALA A 260 -4.12 -23.54 -23.56
N GLU A 261 -3.57 -22.89 -24.60
CA GLU A 261 -2.39 -23.44 -25.24
C GLU A 261 -1.39 -23.62 -24.11
N PRO A 262 -0.74 -24.77 -24.03
CA PRO A 262 0.28 -24.99 -23.02
C PRO A 262 1.23 -23.79 -23.07
N GLU A 263 1.36 -23.07 -21.95
CA GLU A 263 2.28 -21.93 -21.88
C GLU A 263 3.61 -22.38 -22.49
N PRO A 264 4.20 -21.61 -23.43
CA PRO A 264 5.47 -21.98 -24.02
C PRO A 264 6.50 -22.17 -22.89
N PRO A 265 7.44 -23.11 -23.02
CA PRO A 265 8.40 -23.35 -21.97
C PRO A 265 9.13 -22.06 -21.60
N PHE A 266 9.22 -21.79 -20.32
CA PHE A 266 9.92 -20.61 -19.80
C PHE A 266 11.38 -20.62 -20.21
N THR A 267 11.84 -19.54 -20.82
CA THR A 267 13.19 -19.49 -21.43
C THR A 267 14.14 -18.61 -20.61
N GLN A 268 15.44 -18.82 -20.83
CA GLN A 268 16.51 -17.99 -20.28
C GLN A 268 16.37 -16.52 -20.72
N ALA A 269 15.88 -16.26 -21.93
CA ALA A 269 15.65 -14.91 -22.45
C ALA A 269 14.51 -14.20 -21.70
N GLU A 270 13.45 -14.93 -21.34
CA GLU A 270 12.36 -14.41 -20.53
C GLU A 270 12.82 -14.13 -19.10
N ALA A 271 13.61 -15.03 -18.52
CA ALA A 271 14.21 -14.80 -17.21
C ALA A 271 15.09 -13.54 -17.19
N ARG A 272 15.87 -13.30 -18.25
CA ARG A 272 16.69 -12.10 -18.37
C ARG A 272 15.85 -10.83 -18.42
N LYS A 273 14.72 -10.82 -19.12
CA LYS A 273 13.76 -9.71 -19.13
C LYS A 273 13.15 -9.47 -17.74
N GLN A 274 12.84 -10.53 -17.01
CA GLN A 274 12.34 -10.41 -15.63
C GLN A 274 13.38 -9.79 -14.70
N ILE A 275 14.64 -10.21 -14.81
CA ILE A 275 15.76 -9.62 -14.05
C ILE A 275 15.91 -8.13 -14.37
N GLU A 276 15.86 -7.76 -15.64
CA GLU A 276 15.87 -6.36 -16.05
C GLU A 276 14.71 -5.56 -15.47
N ALA A 277 13.52 -6.11 -15.49
CA ALA A 277 12.33 -5.45 -14.94
C ALA A 277 12.42 -5.25 -13.42
N LEU A 278 12.91 -6.25 -12.67
CA LEU A 278 13.04 -6.16 -11.20
C LEU A 278 14.14 -5.19 -10.75
N PHE A 279 15.30 -5.21 -11.43
CA PHE A 279 16.47 -4.45 -10.99
C PHE A 279 16.75 -3.19 -11.81
N GLY A 280 15.94 -2.92 -12.83
CA GLY A 280 16.11 -1.78 -13.74
C GLY A 280 17.27 -1.91 -14.71
N SER A 281 18.19 -2.84 -14.50
CA SER A 281 19.23 -3.25 -15.44
C SER A 281 19.91 -4.53 -14.93
N THR A 282 20.47 -5.31 -15.85
CA THR A 282 21.22 -6.52 -15.48
C THR A 282 22.49 -6.23 -14.65
N ALA A 283 23.07 -5.04 -14.79
CA ALA A 283 24.21 -4.60 -14.00
C ALA A 283 23.91 -4.41 -12.51
N LYS A 284 22.64 -4.23 -12.16
CA LYS A 284 22.17 -4.09 -10.77
C LYS A 284 21.62 -5.40 -10.19
N ALA A 285 21.56 -6.45 -10.97
CA ALA A 285 21.09 -7.75 -10.49
C ALA A 285 22.03 -8.29 -9.41
N PRO A 286 21.50 -8.97 -8.39
CA PRO A 286 22.33 -9.63 -7.40
C PRO A 286 23.18 -10.72 -8.06
N ALA A 287 24.38 -10.95 -7.53
CA ALA A 287 25.22 -12.01 -8.01
C ALA A 287 24.64 -13.38 -7.67
N SER A 288 24.62 -14.29 -8.66
CA SER A 288 24.25 -15.68 -8.40
C SER A 288 25.16 -16.30 -7.34
N PRO A 289 24.61 -17.00 -6.33
CA PRO A 289 25.44 -17.59 -5.28
C PRO A 289 26.34 -18.68 -5.83
N SER A 290 27.59 -18.70 -5.35
CA SER A 290 28.56 -19.72 -5.75
C SER A 290 28.26 -21.11 -5.16
N SER A 291 27.45 -21.16 -4.11
CA SER A 291 27.01 -22.39 -3.44
C SER A 291 25.71 -22.12 -2.68
N PRO A 292 24.89 -23.15 -2.45
CA PRO A 292 23.69 -23.03 -1.63
C PRO A 292 24.00 -22.51 -0.24
N SER A 293 23.18 -21.60 0.27
CA SER A 293 23.31 -21.02 1.59
C SER A 293 22.06 -21.22 2.43
N HIS A 294 22.28 -21.42 3.72
CA HIS A 294 21.22 -21.44 4.71
C HIS A 294 21.09 -20.06 5.31
N TYR A 295 20.03 -19.36 4.93
CA TYR A 295 19.76 -18.00 5.39
C TYR A 295 18.83 -17.99 6.58
N VAL A 296 19.08 -17.08 7.49
CA VAL A 296 18.23 -16.81 8.64
C VAL A 296 18.08 -15.31 8.80
N TYR A 297 16.83 -14.87 8.87
CA TYR A 297 16.48 -13.54 9.33
C TYR A 297 16.45 -13.54 10.85
N LYS A 298 17.44 -12.92 11.45
CA LYS A 298 17.60 -12.88 12.91
C LYS A 298 17.04 -11.59 13.46
N GLY A 299 15.93 -11.71 14.20
CA GLY A 299 15.35 -10.60 14.95
C GLY A 299 16.06 -10.37 16.27
N THR A 300 16.38 -9.10 16.57
CA THR A 300 16.90 -8.67 17.85
C THR A 300 16.31 -7.32 18.25
N PHE A 301 16.55 -6.89 19.48
CA PHE A 301 16.22 -5.56 19.95
C PHE A 301 17.46 -4.70 20.11
N LYS A 302 17.36 -3.42 19.75
CA LYS A 302 18.30 -2.38 20.16
C LYS A 302 17.58 -1.29 20.94
N ASP A 303 18.34 -0.61 21.81
CA ASP A 303 17.85 0.57 22.50
C ASP A 303 17.72 1.73 21.50
N ASP A 304 16.61 2.46 21.59
CA ASP A 304 16.30 3.62 20.78
C ASP A 304 15.45 4.62 21.59
N VAL A 305 15.19 5.79 21.03
CA VAL A 305 14.35 6.83 21.63
C VAL A 305 13.35 7.31 20.59
N ARG A 306 12.06 7.25 20.95
CA ARG A 306 10.98 7.79 20.12
C ARG A 306 10.25 8.89 20.89
N ALA A 307 10.22 10.09 20.32
CA ALA A 307 9.62 11.27 20.96
C ALA A 307 10.09 11.51 22.41
N GLY A 308 11.37 11.29 22.69
CA GLY A 308 11.96 11.43 24.03
C GLY A 308 11.73 10.26 24.99
N VAL A 309 11.01 9.22 24.55
CA VAL A 309 10.73 8.01 25.35
C VAL A 309 11.69 6.90 24.94
N PRO A 310 12.41 6.26 25.89
CA PRO A 310 13.21 5.08 25.60
C PRO A 310 12.31 3.92 25.12
N ILE A 311 12.70 3.30 24.02
CA ILE A 311 12.02 2.13 23.46
C ILE A 311 13.04 1.05 23.10
N LYS A 312 12.57 -0.17 22.91
CA LYS A 312 13.34 -1.21 22.25
C LYS A 312 12.83 -1.37 20.81
N ARG A 313 13.69 -1.07 19.85
CA ARG A 313 13.37 -1.20 18.43
C ARG A 313 13.84 -2.54 17.89
N VAL A 314 13.00 -3.19 17.12
CA VAL A 314 13.34 -4.41 16.38
C VAL A 314 14.46 -4.11 15.39
N THR A 315 15.42 -5.01 15.32
CA THR A 315 16.42 -5.07 14.25
C THR A 315 16.33 -6.41 13.52
N LEU A 316 16.76 -6.42 12.29
CA LEU A 316 16.75 -7.61 11.44
C LEU A 316 18.11 -7.77 10.78
N GLU A 317 18.84 -8.80 11.18
CA GLU A 317 20.09 -9.20 10.57
C GLU A 317 19.89 -10.38 9.63
N VAL A 318 20.62 -10.37 8.53
CA VAL A 318 20.66 -11.50 7.60
C VAL A 318 21.89 -12.34 7.91
N ASN A 319 21.70 -13.58 8.27
CA ASN A 319 22.78 -14.54 8.46
C ASN A 319 22.77 -15.57 7.33
N ALA A 320 23.93 -15.84 6.77
CA ALA A 320 24.18 -16.92 5.83
C ALA A 320 25.17 -17.91 6.45
N ASN A 321 24.78 -19.19 6.56
CA ASN A 321 25.61 -20.24 7.15
C ASN A 321 26.22 -19.84 8.51
N GLY A 322 25.40 -19.17 9.35
CA GLY A 322 25.77 -18.73 10.71
C GLY A 322 26.59 -17.45 10.79
N LYS A 323 26.85 -16.78 9.69
CA LYS A 323 27.59 -15.50 9.64
C LYS A 323 26.67 -14.37 9.16
N SER A 324 26.75 -13.23 9.83
CA SER A 324 26.04 -12.02 9.40
C SER A 324 26.60 -11.55 8.05
N ILE A 325 25.69 -11.18 7.14
CA ILE A 325 26.01 -10.64 5.82
C ILE A 325 25.29 -9.32 5.60
N PRO A 326 25.89 -8.37 4.86
CA PRO A 326 25.25 -7.08 4.57
C PRO A 326 24.21 -7.17 3.46
N GLY A 327 24.25 -8.23 2.63
CA GLY A 327 23.39 -8.40 1.45
C GLY A 327 22.10 -9.12 1.76
N GLU A 328 21.27 -9.24 0.73
CA GLU A 328 20.00 -9.95 0.78
C GLU A 328 20.18 -11.43 0.42
N PRO A 329 19.35 -12.33 0.98
CA PRO A 329 19.33 -13.74 0.58
C PRO A 329 19.03 -13.91 -0.91
N ILE A 330 19.78 -14.83 -1.54
CA ILE A 330 19.52 -15.28 -2.90
C ILE A 330 19.50 -16.79 -2.88
N LEU A 331 18.38 -17.39 -3.30
CA LEU A 331 18.19 -18.84 -3.33
C LEU A 331 17.85 -19.29 -4.73
N GLU A 332 18.59 -20.29 -5.21
CA GLU A 332 18.32 -20.97 -6.46
C GLU A 332 17.49 -22.22 -6.21
N ILE A 333 16.35 -22.33 -6.89
CA ILE A 333 15.42 -23.46 -6.77
C ILE A 333 15.36 -24.16 -8.13
N PRO A 334 16.17 -25.20 -8.34
CA PRO A 334 16.30 -25.88 -9.63
C PRO A 334 15.05 -26.72 -9.96
N ASP A 335 14.93 -27.10 -11.22
CA ASP A 335 13.86 -27.97 -11.70
C ASP A 335 13.86 -29.37 -11.07
N SER A 336 14.94 -29.78 -10.42
CA SER A 336 14.96 -30.99 -9.57
C SER A 336 14.04 -30.93 -8.37
N LEU A 337 13.64 -29.71 -7.93
CA LEU A 337 12.67 -29.47 -6.86
C LEU A 337 11.24 -29.24 -7.37
N LYS A 338 11.04 -29.41 -8.66
CA LYS A 338 9.72 -29.29 -9.28
C LYS A 338 8.84 -30.50 -8.96
N GLN A 339 7.60 -30.24 -8.64
CA GLN A 339 6.54 -31.21 -8.39
C GLN A 339 5.34 -30.88 -9.27
N THR A 340 4.82 -31.86 -9.99
CA THR A 340 3.59 -31.70 -10.76
C THR A 340 2.41 -32.20 -9.93
N THR A 341 1.43 -31.33 -9.73
CA THR A 341 0.20 -31.62 -8.99
C THR A 341 -1.03 -31.47 -9.90
N ALA A 342 -2.19 -31.83 -9.41
CA ALA A 342 -3.45 -31.62 -10.14
C ALA A 342 -3.71 -30.13 -10.49
N ASP A 343 -3.18 -29.22 -9.66
CA ASP A 343 -3.32 -27.77 -9.81
C ASP A 343 -2.16 -27.13 -10.60
N GLY A 344 -1.29 -27.94 -11.20
CA GLY A 344 -0.14 -27.50 -11.99
C GLY A 344 1.21 -27.77 -11.33
N ASP A 345 2.24 -27.20 -11.94
CA ASP A 345 3.62 -27.34 -11.49
C ASP A 345 3.92 -26.44 -10.30
N ARG A 346 4.74 -26.95 -9.39
CA ARG A 346 5.21 -26.21 -8.20
C ARG A 346 6.68 -26.53 -7.95
N TRP A 347 7.45 -25.53 -7.54
CA TRP A 347 8.82 -25.68 -7.05
C TRP A 347 8.80 -25.56 -5.53
N VAL A 348 9.31 -26.55 -4.84
CA VAL A 348 9.27 -26.64 -3.38
C VAL A 348 10.68 -26.63 -2.81
N LEU A 349 11.05 -25.53 -2.16
CA LEU A 349 12.27 -25.47 -1.37
C LEU A 349 11.95 -25.94 0.05
N PRO A 350 12.52 -27.06 0.52
CA PRO A 350 12.29 -27.57 1.86
C PRO A 350 12.81 -26.59 2.94
N ALA A 351 12.28 -26.70 4.15
CA ALA A 351 12.76 -25.94 5.32
C ALA A 351 14.23 -26.21 5.68
N SER A 352 14.79 -27.33 5.20
CA SER A 352 16.19 -27.69 5.32
C SER A 352 16.59 -28.59 4.16
N GLY A 353 17.84 -28.61 3.79
CA GLY A 353 18.33 -29.48 2.70
C GLY A 353 19.55 -28.91 1.97
N GLU A 354 19.99 -29.64 0.95
CA GLU A 354 21.21 -29.31 0.18
C GLU A 354 21.06 -28.09 -0.74
N HIS A 355 19.82 -27.68 -1.04
CA HIS A 355 19.55 -26.53 -1.91
C HIS A 355 19.50 -25.19 -1.17
N GLY A 356 19.87 -25.18 0.12
CA GLY A 356 19.76 -24.01 0.99
C GLY A 356 18.41 -23.93 1.71
N SER A 357 18.23 -22.88 2.46
CA SER A 357 16.99 -22.63 3.22
C SER A 357 16.86 -21.16 3.59
N LEU A 358 15.66 -20.74 3.94
CA LEU A 358 15.38 -19.44 4.51
C LEU A 358 14.35 -19.58 5.64
N GLY A 359 14.63 -18.96 6.78
CA GLY A 359 13.74 -18.97 7.93
C GLY A 359 13.98 -17.75 8.81
N PHE A 360 13.25 -17.71 9.92
CA PHE A 360 13.38 -16.66 10.95
C PHE A 360 13.98 -17.21 12.23
N ASP A 361 14.64 -16.36 12.99
CA ASP A 361 15.17 -16.66 14.30
C ASP A 361 14.83 -15.54 15.29
N PHE A 362 13.97 -15.82 16.24
CA PHE A 362 13.55 -14.93 17.31
C PHE A 362 14.13 -15.32 18.67
N THR A 363 15.18 -16.17 18.71
CA THR A 363 15.79 -16.62 19.96
C THR A 363 16.40 -15.49 20.80
N GLN A 364 16.74 -14.36 20.15
CA GLN A 364 17.24 -13.15 20.83
C GLN A 364 16.13 -12.13 21.11
N MET A 365 14.88 -12.51 20.98
CA MET A 365 13.71 -11.71 21.34
C MET A 365 12.89 -12.43 22.41
N PRO A 366 13.43 -12.62 23.63
CA PRO A 366 12.76 -13.40 24.67
C PRO A 366 11.47 -12.73 25.14
N ALA A 367 10.55 -13.54 25.66
CA ALA A 367 9.22 -13.10 26.04
C ALA A 367 9.19 -11.99 27.11
N ASP A 368 10.19 -11.94 27.98
CA ASP A 368 10.33 -10.90 29.01
C ASP A 368 10.70 -9.50 28.47
N LEU A 369 11.17 -9.44 27.23
CA LEU A 369 11.42 -8.17 26.51
C LEU A 369 10.27 -7.74 25.60
N ARG A 370 9.20 -8.55 25.48
CA ARG A 370 8.06 -8.33 24.60
C ARG A 370 6.76 -8.30 25.38
N SER A 371 5.81 -7.54 24.87
CA SER A 371 4.43 -7.55 25.35
C SER A 371 3.46 -8.30 24.41
N GLY A 372 4.00 -9.06 23.46
CA GLY A 372 3.25 -9.84 22.49
C GLY A 372 4.14 -10.80 21.69
N PRO A 373 3.61 -11.50 20.68
CA PRO A 373 4.37 -12.42 19.85
C PRO A 373 5.37 -11.66 18.96
N ALA A 374 6.38 -12.37 18.49
CA ALA A 374 7.14 -11.96 17.32
C ALA A 374 6.37 -12.41 16.07
N VAL A 375 6.15 -11.51 15.15
CA VAL A 375 5.37 -11.73 13.93
C VAL A 375 6.28 -11.59 12.73
N TYR A 376 6.11 -12.45 11.75
CA TYR A 376 6.73 -12.34 10.43
C TYR A 376 5.67 -12.33 9.35
N SER A 377 5.89 -11.56 8.29
CA SER A 377 4.90 -11.36 7.22
C SER A 377 5.58 -11.05 5.89
N ILE A 378 4.80 -11.05 4.83
CA ILE A 378 5.19 -10.48 3.54
C ILE A 378 4.67 -9.05 3.48
N ASP A 379 5.55 -8.09 3.20
CA ASP A 379 5.17 -6.68 2.98
C ASP A 379 5.22 -6.29 1.50
N THR A 380 6.11 -6.90 0.72
CA THR A 380 6.21 -6.68 -0.74
C THR A 380 6.39 -8.00 -1.48
N PHE A 381 5.88 -8.06 -2.70
CA PHE A 381 6.02 -9.22 -3.56
C PHE A 381 6.10 -8.80 -5.02
N ASP A 382 7.18 -9.19 -5.68
CA ASP A 382 7.35 -9.10 -7.12
C ASP A 382 7.75 -10.47 -7.67
N GLY A 383 7.13 -10.88 -8.77
CA GLY A 383 7.39 -12.19 -9.38
C GLY A 383 6.81 -12.28 -10.78
N PRO A 384 6.93 -13.43 -11.43
CA PRO A 384 6.33 -13.69 -12.73
C PRO A 384 4.82 -13.41 -12.71
N LYS A 385 4.29 -12.89 -13.80
CA LYS A 385 2.86 -12.56 -13.91
C LYS A 385 1.99 -13.79 -13.59
N GLY A 386 1.03 -13.60 -12.67
CA GLY A 386 0.13 -14.66 -12.23
C GLY A 386 0.81 -15.75 -11.39
N SER A 387 2.02 -15.49 -10.88
CA SER A 387 2.68 -16.41 -9.94
C SER A 387 2.13 -16.23 -8.52
N ARG A 388 2.30 -17.27 -7.72
CA ARG A 388 1.94 -17.31 -6.31
C ARG A 388 3.15 -17.83 -5.52
N TYR A 389 3.39 -17.21 -4.38
CA TYR A 389 4.38 -17.65 -3.41
C TYR A 389 3.67 -18.03 -2.12
N ILE A 390 4.06 -19.17 -1.56
CA ILE A 390 3.51 -19.73 -0.33
C ILE A 390 4.68 -20.15 0.55
N ALA A 391 4.60 -19.90 1.85
CA ALA A 391 5.55 -20.44 2.79
C ALA A 391 4.87 -20.85 4.10
N GLY A 392 5.52 -21.75 4.83
CA GLY A 392 5.00 -22.22 6.09
C GLY A 392 5.98 -23.14 6.83
N THR A 393 5.66 -23.39 8.08
CA THR A 393 6.37 -24.38 8.91
C THR A 393 5.97 -25.80 8.51
N VAL A 394 6.86 -26.76 8.71
CA VAL A 394 6.58 -28.16 8.44
C VAL A 394 6.54 -28.96 9.73
N THR A 395 5.43 -29.66 9.97
CA THR A 395 5.23 -30.54 11.12
C THR A 395 4.74 -31.89 10.61
N ASP A 396 5.42 -32.97 10.97
CA ASP A 396 5.08 -34.33 10.56
C ASP A 396 4.93 -34.52 9.05
N GLY A 397 5.76 -33.80 8.28
CA GLY A 397 5.75 -33.82 6.82
C GLY A 397 4.65 -33.00 6.15
N ALA A 398 3.76 -32.37 6.92
CA ALA A 398 2.72 -31.50 6.44
C ALA A 398 3.12 -30.01 6.62
N MET A 399 2.87 -29.19 5.59
CA MET A 399 3.12 -27.76 5.62
C MET A 399 1.94 -27.04 6.28
N ASN A 400 2.24 -26.32 7.36
CA ASN A 400 1.32 -25.37 7.96
C ASN A 400 1.57 -23.99 7.30
N VAL A 401 0.72 -23.62 6.35
CA VAL A 401 0.86 -22.38 5.58
C VAL A 401 0.62 -21.18 6.48
N THR A 402 1.59 -20.30 6.56
CA THR A 402 1.52 -19.03 7.28
C THR A 402 1.63 -17.81 6.35
N LEU A 403 2.31 -17.96 5.20
CA LEU A 403 2.49 -16.92 4.21
C LEU A 403 1.91 -17.39 2.87
N ASP A 404 1.12 -16.54 2.22
CA ASP A 404 0.49 -16.83 0.95
C ASP A 404 0.13 -15.52 0.24
N THR A 405 0.77 -15.23 -0.88
CA THR A 405 0.57 -13.95 -1.61
C THR A 405 -0.83 -13.75 -2.16
N THR A 406 -1.68 -14.77 -2.16
CA THR A 406 -3.08 -14.67 -2.59
C THR A 406 -4.07 -14.55 -1.43
N ARG A 407 -3.57 -14.48 -0.21
CA ARG A 407 -4.38 -14.37 1.01
C ARG A 407 -3.92 -13.20 1.87
N ASP A 408 -4.82 -12.66 2.65
CA ASP A 408 -4.54 -11.77 3.76
C ASP A 408 -5.18 -12.41 5.02
N PRO A 409 -4.42 -12.62 6.08
CA PRO A 409 -3.07 -12.12 6.32
C PRO A 409 -1.98 -13.05 5.79
N ASN A 410 -0.89 -12.43 5.37
CA ASN A 410 0.37 -13.10 5.08
C ASN A 410 1.28 -13.01 6.31
N ARG A 411 0.92 -13.66 7.40
CA ARG A 411 1.71 -13.58 8.64
C ARG A 411 1.71 -14.86 9.45
N GLY A 412 2.86 -15.16 10.01
CA GLY A 412 3.03 -16.14 11.06
C GLY A 412 3.53 -15.46 12.33
N PHE A 413 3.43 -16.15 13.45
CA PHE A 413 3.87 -15.62 14.73
C PHE A 413 4.42 -16.70 15.65
N THR A 414 5.24 -16.30 16.60
CA THR A 414 5.68 -17.15 17.71
C THR A 414 5.64 -16.38 19.03
N VAL A 415 5.12 -17.01 20.04
CA VAL A 415 5.13 -16.50 21.42
C VAL A 415 6.44 -16.84 22.13
N ASP A 416 7.11 -17.87 21.68
CA ASP A 416 8.39 -18.33 22.23
C ASP A 416 9.57 -17.66 21.53
N ALA A 417 10.69 -17.57 22.23
CA ALA A 417 11.97 -17.23 21.62
C ALA A 417 12.48 -18.43 20.82
N ALA A 418 12.05 -18.57 19.58
CA ALA A 418 12.27 -19.76 18.77
C ALA A 418 12.78 -19.43 17.36
N ALA A 419 13.45 -20.40 16.76
CA ALA A 419 13.69 -20.41 15.31
C ALA A 419 12.43 -20.90 14.58
N VAL A 420 12.15 -20.31 13.42
CA VAL A 420 11.01 -20.61 12.56
C VAL A 420 11.54 -20.97 11.17
N PRO A 421 11.91 -22.25 10.95
CA PRO A 421 12.30 -22.71 9.61
C PRO A 421 11.07 -22.79 8.71
N LEU A 422 11.18 -22.31 7.48
CA LEU A 422 10.09 -22.28 6.50
C LEU A 422 10.43 -23.14 5.28
N ALA A 423 9.43 -23.87 4.79
CA ALA A 423 9.41 -24.36 3.43
C ALA A 423 8.76 -23.31 2.51
N HIS A 424 9.19 -23.26 1.25
CA HIS A 424 8.78 -22.27 0.28
C HIS A 424 8.25 -22.92 -0.99
N VAL A 425 7.15 -22.44 -1.53
CA VAL A 425 6.50 -22.98 -2.73
C VAL A 425 6.26 -21.86 -3.74
N PHE A 426 6.61 -22.13 -4.99
CA PHE A 426 6.47 -21.22 -6.13
C PHE A 426 5.66 -21.90 -7.22
N THR A 427 4.72 -21.18 -7.85
CA THR A 427 3.81 -21.75 -8.85
C THR A 427 4.25 -21.54 -10.29
N LYS A 428 5.26 -20.71 -10.53
CA LYS A 428 5.83 -20.47 -11.86
C LYS A 428 7.36 -20.38 -11.79
N PRO A 429 8.06 -20.72 -12.86
CA PRO A 429 9.50 -20.46 -12.95
C PRO A 429 9.74 -18.96 -13.17
N GLY A 430 10.89 -18.46 -12.72
CA GLY A 430 11.29 -17.07 -12.90
C GLY A 430 11.98 -16.50 -11.67
N VAL A 431 12.09 -15.18 -11.62
CA VAL A 431 12.78 -14.47 -10.53
C VAL A 431 11.75 -13.75 -9.66
N TYR A 432 11.89 -13.96 -8.37
CA TYR A 432 11.01 -13.39 -7.34
C TYR A 432 11.81 -12.49 -6.41
N ALA A 433 11.23 -11.36 -6.06
CA ALA A 433 11.66 -10.53 -4.93
C ALA A 433 10.55 -10.52 -3.89
N VAL A 434 10.85 -11.00 -2.69
CA VAL A 434 9.89 -11.09 -1.58
C VAL A 434 10.42 -10.27 -0.44
N GLY A 435 9.71 -9.22 -0.06
CA GLY A 435 9.97 -8.42 1.14
C GLY A 435 9.37 -9.12 2.35
N PHE A 436 10.20 -9.44 3.32
CA PHE A 436 9.78 -9.99 4.59
C PHE A 436 9.87 -8.93 5.68
N ASN A 437 8.85 -8.86 6.48
CA ASN A 437 8.77 -7.98 7.63
C ASN A 437 8.76 -8.80 8.92
N ILE A 438 9.49 -8.34 9.94
CA ILE A 438 9.29 -8.79 11.31
C ILE A 438 8.81 -7.65 12.17
N GLU A 439 7.88 -7.93 13.06
CA GLU A 439 7.28 -6.95 13.93
C GLU A 439 7.03 -7.51 15.33
N THR A 440 7.05 -6.66 16.32
CA THR A 440 6.66 -6.99 17.68
C THR A 440 6.42 -5.71 18.50
N ARG A 441 5.98 -5.91 19.75
CA ARG A 441 5.92 -4.86 20.77
C ARG A 441 6.96 -5.14 21.85
N ASP A 442 7.68 -4.12 22.27
CA ASP A 442 8.55 -4.24 23.44
C ASP A 442 7.71 -4.44 24.72
N LYS A 443 8.38 -4.71 25.84
CA LYS A 443 7.72 -4.96 27.15
C LYS A 443 6.78 -3.80 27.57
N ASP A 444 7.03 -2.60 27.11
CA ASP A 444 6.26 -1.40 27.43
C ASP A 444 5.16 -1.12 26.38
N GLY A 445 4.95 -2.05 25.42
CA GLY A 445 3.92 -2.00 24.39
C GLY A 445 4.30 -1.17 23.16
N ASN A 446 5.55 -0.70 23.04
CA ASN A 446 5.98 0.07 21.87
C ASN A 446 6.16 -0.85 20.67
N PHE A 447 5.38 -0.56 19.63
CA PHE A 447 5.45 -1.30 18.36
C PHE A 447 6.67 -0.88 17.55
N SER A 448 7.34 -1.85 16.97
CA SER A 448 8.36 -1.61 15.94
C SER A 448 8.43 -2.80 14.97
N TYR A 449 8.92 -2.53 13.78
CA TYR A 449 9.07 -3.51 12.72
C TYR A 449 10.33 -3.25 11.90
N LYS A 450 10.76 -4.26 11.14
CA LYS A 450 11.90 -4.19 10.23
C LYS A 450 11.69 -5.12 9.05
N SER A 451 11.96 -4.61 7.83
CA SER A 451 11.83 -5.37 6.59
C SER A 451 13.17 -5.62 5.93
N ARG A 452 13.27 -6.74 5.22
CA ARG A 452 14.37 -7.14 4.34
C ARG A 452 13.84 -7.97 3.18
N SER A 453 14.39 -7.77 1.99
CA SER A 453 14.04 -8.57 0.81
C SER A 453 14.86 -9.85 0.73
N ALA A 454 14.30 -10.84 0.06
CA ALA A 454 15.00 -12.03 -0.44
C ALA A 454 14.68 -12.22 -1.92
N HIS A 455 15.62 -12.79 -2.66
CA HIS A 455 15.44 -13.14 -4.06
C HIS A 455 15.42 -14.66 -4.22
N PHE A 456 14.43 -15.14 -4.98
CA PHE A 456 14.32 -16.55 -5.32
C PHE A 456 14.39 -16.70 -6.84
N VAL A 457 15.27 -17.56 -7.29
CA VAL A 457 15.50 -17.82 -8.70
C VAL A 457 15.03 -19.24 -8.99
N VAL A 458 13.87 -19.35 -9.62
CA VAL A 458 13.08 -20.58 -9.72
C VAL A 458 13.17 -21.16 -11.13
N GLY A 459 13.59 -22.40 -11.24
CA GLY A 459 13.75 -23.13 -12.51
C GLY A 459 15.13 -22.94 -13.13
N ASP A 460 15.57 -23.96 -13.83
CA ASP A 460 16.93 -24.02 -14.41
C ASP A 460 17.21 -22.92 -15.45
N ALA A 461 16.18 -22.49 -16.19
CA ALA A 461 16.29 -21.37 -17.13
C ALA A 461 16.57 -20.04 -16.43
N ALA A 462 15.90 -19.77 -15.31
CA ALA A 462 16.12 -18.55 -14.51
C ALA A 462 17.49 -18.56 -13.84
N ILE A 463 17.89 -19.70 -13.29
CA ILE A 463 19.22 -19.90 -12.69
C ILE A 463 20.32 -19.66 -13.70
N SER A 464 20.18 -20.23 -14.90
CA SER A 464 21.15 -20.06 -16.00
C SER A 464 21.25 -18.59 -16.45
N ALA A 465 20.12 -17.87 -16.51
CA ALA A 465 20.11 -16.45 -16.86
C ALA A 465 20.86 -15.61 -15.82
N LEU A 466 20.62 -15.83 -14.54
CA LEU A 466 21.29 -15.07 -13.48
C LEU A 466 22.79 -15.37 -13.41
N ARG A 467 23.17 -16.62 -13.61
CA ARG A 467 24.60 -17.03 -13.67
C ARG A 467 25.32 -16.39 -14.85
N ALA A 468 24.68 -16.34 -16.03
CA ALA A 468 25.25 -15.66 -17.20
C ALA A 468 25.44 -14.16 -16.94
N ILE A 469 24.44 -13.48 -16.36
CA ILE A 469 24.54 -12.07 -15.99
C ILE A 469 25.63 -11.83 -14.95
N THR A 470 25.77 -12.71 -13.96
CA THR A 470 26.83 -12.63 -12.95
C THR A 470 28.21 -12.72 -13.58
N ALA A 471 28.42 -13.66 -14.52
CA ALA A 471 29.66 -13.80 -15.25
C ALA A 471 29.96 -12.55 -16.11
N GLU A 472 28.97 -12.03 -16.83
CA GLU A 472 29.10 -10.79 -17.60
C GLU A 472 29.50 -9.59 -16.71
N ASN A 473 28.85 -9.44 -15.56
CA ASN A 473 29.14 -8.35 -14.63
C ASN A 473 30.52 -8.47 -13.98
N ASN A 474 31.05 -9.67 -13.83
CA ASN A 474 32.40 -9.92 -13.32
C ASN A 474 33.51 -9.83 -14.40
N GLY A 475 33.14 -9.56 -15.65
CA GLY A 475 34.08 -9.50 -16.78
C GLY A 475 34.60 -10.89 -17.22
N GLU A 476 33.92 -11.95 -16.83
CA GLU A 476 34.19 -13.31 -17.28
C GLU A 476 33.50 -13.54 -18.62
N ALA A 477 34.25 -14.04 -19.61
CA ALA A 477 33.67 -14.42 -20.90
C ALA A 477 32.64 -15.55 -20.69
N PRO A 478 31.46 -15.49 -21.33
CA PRO A 478 30.45 -16.53 -21.16
C PRO A 478 31.02 -17.88 -21.70
N SER A 479 30.95 -18.91 -20.85
CA SER A 479 31.22 -20.29 -21.30
C SER A 479 30.22 -20.66 -22.39
N PRO A 480 30.63 -21.16 -23.54
CA PRO A 480 29.72 -21.50 -24.62
C PRO A 480 28.85 -22.68 -24.22
N SER A 481 27.55 -22.43 -24.15
CA SER A 481 26.53 -23.49 -24.16
C SER A 481 26.55 -24.16 -25.54
N PRO A 482 26.44 -25.49 -25.65
CA PRO A 482 26.45 -26.16 -26.94
C PRO A 482 25.14 -25.87 -27.69
N ASN A 483 25.22 -25.05 -28.72
CA ASN A 483 24.12 -24.84 -29.65
C ASN A 483 24.47 -25.44 -31.00
N PRO A 484 23.55 -26.11 -31.70
CA PRO A 484 23.81 -26.60 -33.04
C PRO A 484 23.84 -25.45 -34.05
N ALA A 485 24.73 -25.62 -35.00
CA ALA A 485 25.17 -24.69 -36.00
C ALA A 485 24.11 -24.03 -36.87
N ASP A 486 24.31 -22.73 -37.14
CA ASP A 486 23.86 -22.09 -38.36
C ASP A 486 25.02 -21.23 -38.96
N PRO A 487 25.30 -21.33 -40.25
CA PRO A 487 26.45 -20.69 -40.86
C PRO A 487 26.06 -19.37 -41.50
N ASP A 488 26.70 -18.31 -41.15
CA ASP A 488 27.13 -17.17 -41.99
C ASP A 488 27.31 -15.91 -41.11
N ALA A 489 28.55 -15.65 -40.80
CA ALA A 489 28.93 -14.32 -40.31
C ALA A 489 30.34 -14.01 -40.80
N ASP A 490 30.45 -13.02 -41.61
CA ASP A 490 31.71 -12.35 -41.95
C ASP A 490 31.91 -11.09 -41.12
N ALA A 491 33.15 -10.93 -40.69
CA ALA A 491 33.71 -10.00 -39.72
C ALA A 491 34.10 -8.64 -40.37
N PRO A 492 34.98 -7.83 -39.79
CA PRO A 492 35.10 -7.23 -38.46
C PRO A 492 35.49 -5.69 -38.51
N PRO A 493 36.35 -5.17 -37.58
CA PRO A 493 36.02 -4.10 -36.65
C PRO A 493 36.88 -2.84 -36.86
N SER A 494 36.57 -1.82 -36.08
CA SER A 494 37.56 -0.82 -35.61
C SER A 494 36.82 0.14 -34.69
N GLY A 495 37.21 0.36 -33.46
CA GLY A 495 38.45 0.98 -33.06
C GLY A 495 38.22 2.45 -32.79
N GLY A 496 38.34 2.89 -31.51
CA GLY A 496 38.62 4.28 -31.32
C GLY A 496 38.07 4.94 -30.03
N VAL A 497 38.88 4.88 -29.00
CA VAL A 497 39.31 6.03 -28.18
C VAL A 497 38.27 6.86 -27.41
N GLN A 498 38.39 6.75 -26.10
CA GLN A 498 37.93 7.72 -25.09
C GLN A 498 38.67 9.05 -25.23
N PRO A 499 38.05 10.16 -24.91
CA PRO A 499 38.65 11.05 -23.96
C PRO A 499 37.70 11.69 -22.94
N GLY A 500 38.21 11.71 -21.72
CA GLY A 500 38.32 12.81 -20.79
C GLY A 500 37.12 13.70 -20.48
N ASN A 501 36.70 13.56 -19.25
CA ASN A 501 35.79 14.46 -18.52
C ASN A 501 36.42 15.85 -18.34
N PRO A 502 35.67 16.95 -18.47
CA PRO A 502 35.89 18.09 -17.63
C PRO A 502 34.65 18.44 -16.80
N SER A 503 34.90 18.58 -15.51
CA SER A 503 34.03 19.13 -14.50
C SER A 503 33.53 20.53 -14.91
N ILE A 504 32.20 20.71 -14.87
CA ILE A 504 31.56 22.03 -14.99
C ILE A 504 31.08 22.42 -13.60
N PRO A 505 31.38 23.66 -13.12
CA PRO A 505 30.94 24.10 -11.80
C PRO A 505 29.44 24.37 -11.75
N ASP A 506 28.89 24.02 -10.61
CA ASP A 506 27.49 24.21 -10.20
C ASP A 506 27.13 25.71 -10.20
N PRO A 507 26.04 26.16 -10.85
CA PRO A 507 25.58 27.53 -10.71
C PRO A 507 24.87 27.70 -9.38
N ALA A 508 25.35 28.62 -8.57
CA ALA A 508 24.80 29.04 -7.29
C ALA A 508 23.30 29.38 -7.40
N ASN A 509 22.51 28.69 -6.56
CA ASN A 509 21.09 28.93 -6.39
C ASN A 509 20.85 30.27 -5.68
N PRO A 510 20.01 31.19 -6.19
CA PRO A 510 19.73 32.44 -5.49
C PRO A 510 18.89 32.17 -4.25
N SER A 511 19.37 32.63 -3.12
CA SER A 511 18.76 32.56 -1.81
C SER A 511 17.39 33.23 -1.79
N ALA A 512 16.35 32.47 -1.40
CA ALA A 512 15.06 33.03 -1.04
C ALA A 512 15.17 33.80 0.30
N PRO A 513 14.41 34.87 0.51
CA PRO A 513 14.53 35.71 1.68
C PRO A 513 14.13 34.98 2.95
N SER A 514 15.00 35.04 3.95
CA SER A 514 14.79 34.49 5.29
C SER A 514 13.64 35.20 5.99
N ARG A 515 12.68 34.44 6.54
CA ARG A 515 11.69 34.94 7.50
C ARG A 515 12.26 34.89 8.91
N PRO A 516 11.92 35.83 9.81
CA PRO A 516 12.46 35.90 11.16
C PRO A 516 11.84 34.82 12.05
N GLY A 517 12.72 34.02 12.71
CA GLY A 517 12.35 33.07 13.76
C GLY A 517 12.74 31.61 13.48
N ASP A 518 14.01 31.34 13.20
CA ASP A 518 14.53 29.97 13.06
C ASP A 518 14.66 29.28 14.44
N SER A 519 13.53 28.75 14.93
CA SER A 519 13.57 27.56 15.78
C SER A 519 13.96 26.37 14.90
N ALA A 520 14.82 25.48 15.38
CA ALA A 520 15.26 24.31 14.62
C ALA A 520 14.07 23.55 14.03
N ILE A 521 14.04 23.38 12.71
CA ILE A 521 12.98 22.65 12.00
C ILE A 521 13.05 21.18 12.44
N HIS A 522 11.92 20.61 12.83
CA HIS A 522 11.83 19.20 13.15
C HIS A 522 11.77 18.35 11.87
N ILE A 523 12.75 17.44 11.70
CA ILE A 523 12.75 16.53 10.55
C ILE A 523 11.95 15.26 10.90
N ILE A 524 10.85 15.05 10.17
CA ILE A 524 10.01 13.87 10.29
C ILE A 524 10.60 12.80 9.37
N THR A 525 11.04 11.69 9.93
CA THR A 525 11.70 10.60 9.20
C THR A 525 10.84 9.37 9.02
N GLU A 526 9.76 9.23 9.80
CA GLU A 526 8.87 8.07 9.75
C GLU A 526 7.51 8.37 10.39
N GLY A 527 6.54 7.47 10.20
CA GLY A 527 5.29 7.46 10.92
C GLY A 527 4.14 8.11 10.15
N HIS A 528 2.95 7.99 10.73
CA HIS A 528 1.69 8.47 10.16
C HIS A 528 1.51 9.96 10.40
N MET A 529 1.28 10.71 9.32
CA MET A 529 1.20 12.16 9.29
C MET A 529 0.00 12.62 8.49
N ASP A 530 -0.96 13.28 9.13
CA ASP A 530 -2.09 13.91 8.47
C ASP A 530 -1.90 15.42 8.37
N GLN A 531 -1.82 15.94 7.16
CA GLN A 531 -1.91 17.37 6.89
C GLN A 531 -3.37 17.77 7.02
N ALA A 532 -3.75 18.29 8.17
CA ALA A 532 -5.12 18.41 8.61
C ALA A 532 -5.63 19.84 8.65
N MET A 533 -6.91 20.01 8.30
CA MET A 533 -7.70 21.19 8.67
C MET A 533 -8.72 20.82 9.74
N SER A 534 -8.85 21.66 10.74
CA SER A 534 -9.97 21.67 11.68
C SER A 534 -10.81 22.92 11.48
N LEU A 535 -12.13 22.79 11.63
CA LEU A 535 -13.07 23.91 11.67
C LEU A 535 -14.17 23.58 12.67
N LYS A 536 -14.26 24.37 13.71
CA LYS A 536 -15.30 24.25 14.73
C LYS A 536 -15.67 25.64 15.24
N ASP A 537 -16.98 25.91 15.37
CA ASP A 537 -17.52 27.19 15.89
C ASP A 537 -16.90 28.43 15.18
N GLY A 538 -16.71 28.34 13.84
CA GLY A 538 -16.15 29.41 13.02
C GLY A 538 -14.62 29.59 13.16
N LYS A 539 -13.93 28.77 13.94
CA LYS A 539 -12.47 28.79 14.10
C LYS A 539 -11.86 27.68 13.26
N ALA A 540 -10.95 28.06 12.38
CA ALA A 540 -10.22 27.12 11.52
C ALA A 540 -8.72 27.15 11.82
N GLU A 541 -8.12 25.97 11.85
CA GLU A 541 -6.67 25.76 12.01
C GLU A 541 -6.18 24.74 11.01
N VAL A 542 -4.90 24.82 10.62
CA VAL A 542 -4.18 23.81 9.84
C VAL A 542 -2.90 23.41 10.56
N PHE A 543 -2.63 22.12 10.57
CA PHE A 543 -1.49 21.54 11.26
C PHE A 543 -1.19 20.15 10.69
N VAL A 544 -0.05 19.57 11.04
CA VAL A 544 0.19 18.15 10.84
C VAL A 544 -0.13 17.41 12.12
N ASP A 545 -1.04 16.45 12.01
CA ASP A 545 -1.34 15.49 13.08
C ASP A 545 -0.32 14.35 12.99
N ASP A 546 0.75 14.47 13.78
CA ASP A 546 1.83 13.50 13.86
C ASP A 546 1.45 12.42 14.86
N THR A 547 1.07 11.27 14.35
CA THR A 547 0.69 10.09 15.13
C THR A 547 1.71 8.96 14.97
N ALA A 548 2.98 9.28 14.73
CA ALA A 548 4.06 8.29 14.74
C ALA A 548 4.11 7.51 16.07
N ASP A 549 3.82 8.16 17.18
CA ASP A 549 3.43 7.51 18.43
C ASP A 549 1.93 7.76 18.68
N PRO A 550 1.06 6.77 18.43
CA PRO A 550 -0.39 6.95 18.61
C PRO A 550 -0.82 7.29 20.04
N ARG A 551 0.01 6.99 21.03
CA ARG A 551 -0.26 7.29 22.44
C ARG A 551 0.05 8.72 22.82
N HIS A 552 0.90 9.38 22.02
CA HIS A 552 1.36 10.74 22.25
C HIS A 552 1.30 11.54 20.93
N PRO A 553 0.10 11.80 20.39
CA PRO A 553 -0.05 12.55 19.15
C PRO A 553 0.47 13.97 19.32
N VAL A 554 1.15 14.48 18.29
CA VAL A 554 1.72 15.84 18.29
C VAL A 554 1.12 16.63 17.13
N HIS A 555 0.56 17.79 17.43
CA HIS A 555 0.14 18.75 16.42
C HIS A 555 1.34 19.64 16.05
N ARG A 556 1.82 19.52 14.81
CA ARG A 556 2.92 20.33 14.31
C ARG A 556 2.41 21.54 13.55
N ALA A 557 2.85 22.72 13.96
CA ALA A 557 2.44 23.96 13.35
C ALA A 557 3.05 24.13 11.94
N SER A 558 2.38 24.91 11.10
CA SER A 558 2.82 25.28 9.75
C SER A 558 4.27 25.80 9.77
N GLY A 559 5.13 25.23 8.91
CA GLY A 559 6.51 25.67 8.73
C GLY A 559 7.51 25.28 9.84
N THR A 560 7.10 24.48 10.83
CA THR A 560 7.98 24.04 11.94
C THR A 560 8.60 22.66 11.72
N PHE A 561 8.32 22.03 10.59
CA PHE A 561 8.75 20.67 10.29
C PHE A 561 9.16 20.51 8.81
N ALA A 562 9.88 19.44 8.52
CA ALA A 562 10.18 18.98 7.17
C ALA A 562 10.03 17.46 7.10
N TYR A 563 9.51 16.97 5.98
CA TYR A 563 9.48 15.53 5.69
C TYR A 563 10.80 15.08 5.05
N ALA A 564 11.38 14.01 5.57
CA ALA A 564 12.51 13.34 4.95
C ALA A 564 12.02 12.38 3.86
N VAL A 565 12.59 12.49 2.66
CA VAL A 565 12.33 11.57 1.54
C VAL A 565 13.69 10.94 1.16
N PRO A 566 14.05 9.80 1.77
CA PRO A 566 15.39 9.24 1.66
C PRO A 566 15.67 8.63 0.27
N ASP A 567 16.95 8.44 -0.05
CA ASP A 567 17.39 7.81 -1.31
C ASP A 567 16.92 6.36 -1.43
N SER A 568 16.57 5.70 -0.34
CA SER A 568 15.94 4.38 -0.36
C SER A 568 14.59 4.33 -1.09
N THR A 569 13.94 5.49 -1.28
CA THR A 569 12.67 5.61 -2.01
C THR A 569 12.87 5.90 -3.50
N HIS A 570 14.10 6.11 -3.95
CA HIS A 570 14.39 6.39 -5.36
C HIS A 570 14.23 5.13 -6.20
N ALA A 571 13.30 5.17 -7.13
CA ALA A 571 13.02 4.05 -8.01
C ALA A 571 12.70 4.51 -9.44
N LYS A 572 13.13 3.71 -10.41
CA LYS A 572 12.80 3.93 -11.82
C LYS A 572 11.35 3.52 -12.07
N ILE A 573 10.62 4.37 -12.77
CA ILE A 573 9.26 4.05 -13.19
C ILE A 573 9.34 2.97 -14.28
N PRO A 574 8.65 1.83 -14.15
CA PRO A 574 8.65 0.78 -15.15
C PRO A 574 8.19 1.29 -16.52
N ALA A 575 8.83 0.83 -17.58
CA ALA A 575 8.45 1.19 -18.93
C ALA A 575 7.01 0.75 -19.22
N GLY A 576 6.19 1.66 -19.73
CA GLY A 576 4.77 1.38 -20.04
C GLY A 576 3.85 1.37 -18.82
N ALA A 577 4.32 1.75 -17.63
CA ALA A 577 3.47 1.89 -16.46
C ALA A 577 2.36 2.90 -16.72
N LYS A 578 1.11 2.43 -16.61
CA LYS A 578 -0.09 3.21 -16.95
C LYS A 578 -0.22 4.43 -16.03
N GLY A 579 -0.46 5.61 -16.61
CA GLY A 579 -0.62 6.85 -15.88
C GLY A 579 0.67 7.56 -15.46
N TYR A 580 1.83 6.93 -15.63
CA TYR A 580 3.13 7.49 -15.23
C TYR A 580 3.91 8.19 -16.35
N SER A 581 3.39 8.26 -17.57
CA SER A 581 4.16 8.70 -18.73
C SER A 581 4.80 10.09 -18.57
N GLU A 582 4.08 11.06 -18.00
CA GLU A 582 4.60 12.41 -17.75
C GLU A 582 5.72 12.42 -16.69
N LEU A 583 5.56 11.63 -15.61
CA LEU A 583 6.58 11.49 -14.56
C LEU A 583 7.82 10.76 -15.08
N ALA A 584 7.64 9.68 -15.84
CA ALA A 584 8.73 8.93 -16.46
C ALA A 584 9.53 9.79 -17.45
N ALA A 585 8.86 10.64 -18.22
CA ALA A 585 9.51 11.58 -19.12
C ALA A 585 10.27 12.69 -18.38
N ALA A 586 9.74 13.17 -17.24
CA ALA A 586 10.37 14.19 -16.41
C ALA A 586 11.55 13.66 -15.59
N ALA A 587 11.57 12.36 -15.28
CA ALA A 587 12.59 11.71 -14.47
C ALA A 587 12.93 10.31 -15.03
N PRO A 588 13.66 10.25 -16.16
CA PRO A 588 13.98 8.97 -16.80
C PRO A 588 14.86 8.04 -15.95
N GLU A 589 15.63 8.60 -15.01
CA GLU A 589 16.47 7.85 -14.09
C GLU A 589 15.72 7.38 -12.83
N GLY A 590 14.50 7.86 -12.62
CA GLY A 590 13.66 7.50 -11.50
C GLY A 590 13.18 8.69 -10.68
N VAL A 591 12.27 8.41 -9.76
CA VAL A 591 11.64 9.37 -8.85
C VAL A 591 11.89 8.98 -7.40
N TRP A 592 11.96 9.97 -6.52
CA TRP A 592 11.85 9.78 -5.07
C TRP A 592 10.38 9.82 -4.69
N SER A 593 9.97 9.07 -3.67
CA SER A 593 8.56 9.03 -3.29
C SER A 593 8.32 8.96 -1.79
N LEU A 594 7.20 9.56 -1.37
CA LEU A 594 6.50 9.18 -0.14
C LEU A 594 5.33 8.26 -0.56
N PRO A 595 5.18 7.10 0.08
CA PRO A 595 4.27 6.06 -0.41
C PRO A 595 2.80 6.28 0.01
N GLU A 596 1.88 5.66 -0.73
CA GLU A 596 0.46 5.55 -0.34
C GLU A 596 0.24 4.61 0.85
N THR A 597 1.17 3.70 1.08
CA THR A 597 1.12 2.72 2.17
C THR A 597 2.23 2.99 3.17
N GLN A 598 1.98 2.69 4.44
CA GLN A 598 2.97 2.91 5.48
C GLN A 598 4.17 1.98 5.30
N LEU A 599 5.36 2.58 5.21
CA LEU A 599 6.65 1.87 5.15
C LEU A 599 7.56 2.33 6.29
N GLU A 600 8.37 1.41 6.80
CA GLU A 600 9.33 1.70 7.87
C GLU A 600 10.38 2.73 7.41
N GLY A 601 10.68 3.69 8.29
CA GLY A 601 11.71 4.71 8.04
C GLY A 601 11.34 5.75 6.99
N ILE A 602 10.06 5.83 6.61
CA ILE A 602 9.53 6.78 5.64
C ILE A 602 8.27 7.43 6.20
N PRO A 603 8.13 8.77 6.12
CA PRO A 603 6.89 9.43 6.51
C PRO A 603 5.72 8.96 5.64
N TRP A 604 4.62 8.62 6.28
CA TRP A 604 3.38 8.27 5.60
C TRP A 604 2.42 9.44 5.67
N VAL A 605 2.37 10.21 4.59
CA VAL A 605 1.74 11.54 4.55
C VAL A 605 0.38 11.47 3.90
N GLY A 606 -0.62 12.01 4.58
CA GLY A 606 -2.00 12.13 4.10
C GLY A 606 -2.55 13.54 4.19
N PHE A 607 -3.76 13.71 3.67
CA PHE A 607 -4.59 14.89 3.84
C PHE A 607 -5.82 14.53 4.68
N SER A 608 -6.22 15.41 5.59
CA SER A 608 -7.38 15.17 6.44
C SER A 608 -8.23 16.42 6.63
N THR A 609 -9.53 16.27 6.39
CA THR A 609 -10.58 17.25 6.73
C THR A 609 -11.59 16.67 7.71
N GLN A 610 -11.26 15.57 8.36
CA GLN A 610 -12.16 14.86 9.29
C GLN A 610 -12.53 15.70 10.53
N ARG A 611 -11.69 16.70 10.87
CA ARG A 611 -11.94 17.62 12.00
C ARG A 611 -12.70 18.88 11.57
N VAL A 612 -13.18 18.94 10.33
CA VAL A 612 -13.99 20.03 9.82
C VAL A 612 -15.46 19.75 10.10
N ASP A 613 -16.15 20.70 10.71
CA ASP A 613 -17.59 20.65 10.86
C ASP A 613 -18.28 21.04 9.55
N TYR A 614 -18.59 20.04 8.74
CA TYR A 614 -19.22 20.21 7.43
C TYR A 614 -20.64 20.75 7.48
N SER A 615 -21.31 20.78 8.64
CA SER A 615 -22.61 21.41 8.78
C SER A 615 -22.55 22.94 8.58
N GLN A 616 -21.36 23.53 8.72
CA GLN A 616 -21.12 24.95 8.49
C GLN A 616 -20.79 25.27 7.02
N LEU A 617 -20.59 24.26 6.17
CA LEU A 617 -20.10 24.42 4.80
C LEU A 617 -21.23 24.36 3.77
N SER A 618 -20.98 25.01 2.65
CA SER A 618 -21.75 24.81 1.42
C SER A 618 -21.40 23.48 0.75
N SER A 619 -22.11 23.14 -0.30
CA SER A 619 -21.82 21.93 -1.14
C SER A 619 -20.44 21.94 -1.81
N LYS A 620 -19.71 23.05 -1.76
CA LYS A 620 -18.33 23.13 -2.27
C LYS A 620 -17.30 22.50 -1.32
N GLY A 621 -17.65 22.34 -0.03
CA GLY A 621 -16.80 21.72 0.97
C GLY A 621 -15.49 22.44 1.25
N VAL A 622 -14.40 21.69 1.32
CA VAL A 622 -13.03 22.20 1.49
C VAL A 622 -12.24 21.94 0.24
N GLU A 623 -11.52 22.94 -0.25
CA GLU A 623 -10.54 22.80 -1.33
C GLU A 623 -9.13 22.86 -0.74
N VAL A 624 -8.19 22.05 -1.30
CA VAL A 624 -6.77 22.11 -0.99
C VAL A 624 -6.00 22.36 -2.28
N ALA A 625 -5.27 23.45 -2.31
CA ALA A 625 -4.47 23.86 -3.45
C ALA A 625 -2.98 23.87 -3.11
N MET A 626 -2.13 23.47 -4.05
CA MET A 626 -0.69 23.64 -3.97
C MET A 626 -0.32 25.05 -4.48
N ARG A 627 0.35 25.85 -3.65
CA ARG A 627 0.76 27.23 -3.97
C ARG A 627 2.20 27.49 -3.55
N ASN A 628 2.78 28.54 -4.07
CA ASN A 628 4.12 29.00 -3.69
C ASN A 628 5.17 27.88 -3.72
N PHE A 629 5.03 26.97 -4.69
CA PHE A 629 5.93 25.84 -4.84
C PHE A 629 7.34 26.30 -5.23
N THR A 630 8.34 25.77 -4.53
CA THR A 630 9.75 25.92 -4.87
C THR A 630 10.46 24.58 -4.75
N GLY A 631 11.40 24.31 -5.64
CA GLY A 631 12.16 23.07 -5.61
C GLY A 631 12.97 22.83 -6.87
N PRO A 632 13.95 21.91 -6.84
CA PRO A 632 14.81 21.62 -7.98
C PRO A 632 14.11 20.87 -9.11
N GLY A 633 12.97 20.23 -8.81
CA GLY A 633 12.22 19.41 -9.75
C GLY A 633 10.71 19.57 -9.58
N ARG A 634 9.96 18.64 -10.15
CA ARG A 634 8.49 18.58 -10.10
C ARG A 634 8.04 17.76 -8.89
N LEU A 635 6.95 18.17 -8.28
CA LEU A 635 6.20 17.42 -7.28
C LEU A 635 4.83 17.07 -7.84
N VAL A 636 4.47 15.79 -7.80
CA VAL A 636 3.15 15.29 -8.19
C VAL A 636 2.63 14.38 -7.10
N THR A 637 1.37 14.56 -6.69
CA THR A 637 0.69 13.65 -5.79
C THR A 637 -0.38 12.85 -6.54
N GLY A 638 -0.76 11.69 -6.02
CA GLY A 638 -1.84 10.91 -6.63
C GLY A 638 -2.00 9.53 -6.03
N PHE A 639 -2.88 8.77 -6.67
CA PHE A 639 -3.19 7.39 -6.30
C PHE A 639 -2.80 6.42 -7.41
N SER A 640 -2.36 5.24 -7.05
CA SER A 640 -2.10 4.15 -7.98
C SER A 640 -3.10 3.01 -7.81
N SER A 641 -3.49 2.39 -8.92
CA SER A 641 -4.32 1.19 -8.91
C SER A 641 -3.86 0.21 -9.98
N LEU A 642 -4.16 -1.07 -9.80
CA LEU A 642 -3.85 -2.12 -10.78
C LEU A 642 -4.56 -1.92 -12.11
N PHE A 643 -5.77 -1.36 -12.09
CA PHE A 643 -6.61 -1.24 -13.28
C PHE A 643 -6.38 0.07 -14.03
N GLU A 644 -6.21 1.14 -13.29
CA GLU A 644 -6.19 2.50 -13.85
C GLU A 644 -4.76 3.07 -13.91
N GLY A 645 -3.81 2.42 -13.24
CA GLY A 645 -2.46 2.92 -13.07
C GLY A 645 -2.44 4.13 -12.14
N PHE A 646 -1.52 5.04 -12.36
CA PHE A 646 -1.39 6.26 -11.56
C PHE A 646 -2.36 7.34 -12.02
N THR A 647 -3.12 7.87 -11.07
CA THR A 647 -4.01 9.03 -11.27
C THR A 647 -3.45 10.24 -10.50
N PRO A 648 -2.86 11.22 -11.19
CA PRO A 648 -2.32 12.41 -10.55
C PRO A 648 -3.43 13.26 -9.91
N ARG A 649 -3.11 13.89 -8.78
CA ARG A 649 -3.98 14.82 -8.06
C ARG A 649 -3.39 16.21 -8.05
N LEU A 650 -2.50 16.54 -7.14
CA LEU A 650 -1.79 17.83 -7.16
C LEU A 650 -0.53 17.73 -8.00
N ASP A 651 -0.21 18.81 -8.69
CA ASP A 651 0.92 18.86 -9.59
C ASP A 651 1.52 20.26 -9.57
N SER A 652 2.79 20.37 -9.23
CA SER A 652 3.49 21.67 -9.17
C SER A 652 3.57 22.40 -10.52
N MET A 653 3.40 21.66 -11.63
CA MET A 653 3.34 22.23 -12.98
C MET A 653 1.92 22.61 -13.41
N LYS A 654 0.91 22.23 -12.64
CA LYS A 654 -0.52 22.45 -12.92
C LYS A 654 -1.20 23.05 -11.69
N PRO A 655 -0.87 24.30 -11.30
CA PRO A 655 -1.31 24.88 -10.04
C PRO A 655 -2.82 25.12 -9.94
N ASP A 656 -3.54 25.08 -11.06
CA ASP A 656 -5.00 25.26 -11.08
C ASP A 656 -5.77 24.02 -10.63
N ILE A 657 -5.10 22.87 -10.54
CA ILE A 657 -5.70 21.64 -10.02
C ILE A 657 -5.76 21.73 -8.49
N VAL A 658 -6.93 21.44 -7.94
CA VAL A 658 -7.17 21.44 -6.50
C VAL A 658 -7.80 20.10 -6.05
N LEU A 659 -7.50 19.69 -4.82
CA LEU A 659 -8.25 18.62 -4.17
C LEU A 659 -9.57 19.20 -3.64
N ARG A 660 -10.65 18.42 -3.73
CA ARG A 660 -11.95 18.80 -3.20
C ARG A 660 -12.46 17.75 -2.25
N TYR A 661 -12.73 18.17 -1.03
CA TYR A 661 -13.27 17.35 0.04
C TYR A 661 -14.68 17.84 0.37
N LEU A 662 -15.69 17.13 -0.12
CA LEU A 662 -17.09 17.50 0.08
C LEU A 662 -17.64 17.02 1.42
N PHE A 663 -16.89 16.17 2.11
CA PHE A 663 -17.19 15.57 3.39
C PHE A 663 -15.91 15.44 4.21
N GLY A 664 -16.01 15.18 5.52
CA GLY A 664 -14.83 14.91 6.35
C GLY A 664 -14.02 13.71 5.85
N SER A 665 -12.88 13.96 5.23
CA SER A 665 -12.06 13.00 4.50
C SER A 665 -10.70 12.82 5.09
N HIS A 666 -10.14 11.65 4.83
CA HIS A 666 -8.78 11.27 5.17
C HIS A 666 -8.24 10.36 4.07
N ASP A 667 -7.15 10.75 3.45
CA ASP A 667 -6.50 9.94 2.42
C ASP A 667 -4.98 10.07 2.46
N HIS A 668 -4.29 9.04 2.01
CA HIS A 668 -2.85 9.03 1.80
C HIS A 668 -2.56 8.87 0.33
N GLN A 669 -1.95 9.89 -0.25
CA GLN A 669 -1.52 9.91 -1.65
C GLN A 669 -0.03 9.59 -1.74
N ALA A 670 0.42 9.02 -2.85
CA ALA A 670 1.83 9.02 -3.18
C ALA A 670 2.29 10.44 -3.51
N PHE A 671 3.50 10.80 -3.08
CA PHE A 671 4.16 12.05 -3.45
C PHE A 671 5.41 11.69 -4.24
N TYR A 672 5.49 12.13 -5.49
CA TYR A 672 6.63 11.86 -6.38
C TYR A 672 7.44 13.11 -6.63
N PHE A 673 8.76 13.01 -6.46
CA PHE A 673 9.72 14.08 -6.67
C PHE A 673 10.68 13.69 -7.80
N THR A 674 10.87 14.57 -8.79
CA THR A 674 11.67 14.24 -9.98
C THR A 674 13.16 14.52 -9.81
N LYS A 675 13.58 15.25 -8.80
CA LYS A 675 14.99 15.55 -8.49
C LYS A 675 15.23 15.57 -6.98
N PRO A 676 16.46 15.27 -6.52
CA PRO A 676 16.79 15.44 -5.11
C PRO A 676 17.01 16.92 -4.76
N GLY A 677 16.83 17.27 -3.50
CA GLY A 677 17.04 18.59 -2.95
C GLY A 677 15.94 19.06 -2.00
N ARG A 678 15.95 20.34 -1.65
CA ARG A 678 14.95 20.95 -0.78
C ARG A 678 13.78 21.45 -1.60
N TYR A 679 12.59 21.05 -1.21
CA TYR A 679 11.30 21.53 -1.73
C TYR A 679 10.54 22.25 -0.65
N SER A 680 9.75 23.24 -1.01
CA SER A 680 8.72 23.80 -0.16
C SER A 680 7.48 24.17 -0.95
N THR A 681 6.33 24.07 -0.30
CA THR A 681 5.05 24.47 -0.87
C THR A 681 4.09 24.87 0.22
N ASP A 682 3.09 25.64 -0.14
CA ASP A 682 1.96 25.98 0.69
C ASP A 682 0.76 25.12 0.26
N PHE A 683 0.24 24.28 1.13
CA PHE A 683 -1.08 23.68 0.96
C PHE A 683 -2.12 24.66 1.53
N VAL A 684 -2.87 25.27 0.63
CA VAL A 684 -3.88 26.28 0.98
C VAL A 684 -5.24 25.59 1.08
N TYR A 685 -5.78 25.55 2.27
CA TYR A 685 -7.09 24.99 2.59
C TYR A 685 -8.12 26.09 2.54
N THR A 686 -9.13 25.97 1.70
CA THR A 686 -10.24 26.91 1.55
C THR A 686 -11.56 26.22 1.95
N ALA A 687 -12.11 26.57 3.09
CA ALA A 687 -13.44 26.13 3.50
C ALA A 687 -14.50 27.08 2.94
N HIS A 688 -15.46 26.57 2.18
CA HIS A 688 -16.55 27.32 1.60
C HIS A 688 -17.78 27.27 2.53
N LEU A 689 -18.05 28.34 3.24
CA LEU A 689 -19.13 28.41 4.20
C LEU A 689 -20.53 28.47 3.55
N ALA A 690 -21.54 28.08 4.29
CA ALA A 690 -22.93 28.06 3.83
C ALA A 690 -23.49 29.46 3.50
N ASP A 691 -22.92 30.52 4.08
CA ASP A 691 -23.29 31.92 3.81
C ASP A 691 -22.60 32.49 2.55
N GLY A 692 -21.81 31.68 1.86
CA GLY A 692 -21.06 32.05 0.65
C GLY A 692 -19.68 32.67 0.91
N SER A 693 -19.32 32.92 2.17
CA SER A 693 -17.95 33.35 2.53
C SER A 693 -16.97 32.17 2.53
N THR A 694 -15.68 32.47 2.63
CA THR A 694 -14.62 31.46 2.70
C THR A 694 -13.70 31.69 3.88
N ILE A 695 -13.17 30.60 4.43
CA ILE A 695 -12.06 30.64 5.39
C ILE A 695 -10.87 29.99 4.74
N GLU A 696 -9.77 30.72 4.63
CA GLU A 696 -8.53 30.22 4.06
C GLU A 696 -7.46 30.05 5.16
N LYS A 697 -6.76 28.90 5.12
CA LYS A 697 -5.64 28.60 5.99
C LYS A 697 -4.52 27.97 5.20
N THR A 698 -3.28 28.32 5.53
CA THR A 698 -2.09 27.89 4.82
C THR A 698 -1.21 27.00 5.69
N LEU A 699 -0.96 25.80 5.22
CA LEU A 699 0.02 24.87 5.78
C LEU A 699 1.28 24.92 4.92
N HIS A 700 2.35 25.55 5.45
CA HIS A 700 3.65 25.55 4.81
C HIS A 700 4.38 24.24 5.11
N VAL A 701 4.81 23.55 4.06
CA VAL A 701 5.44 22.22 4.13
C VAL A 701 6.77 22.23 3.41
N ILE A 702 7.77 21.59 4.03
CA ILE A 702 9.11 21.41 3.48
C ILE A 702 9.35 19.92 3.27
N PHE A 703 9.94 19.55 2.13
CA PHE A 703 10.42 18.20 1.86
C PHE A 703 11.94 18.23 1.63
N LEU A 704 12.65 17.32 2.24
CA LEU A 704 14.08 17.10 2.08
C LEU A 704 14.26 15.80 1.30
N VAL A 705 14.51 15.92 0.02
CA VAL A 705 14.54 14.80 -0.94
C VAL A 705 15.98 14.38 -1.21
N GLY A 706 16.29 13.13 -0.93
CA GLY A 706 17.63 12.56 -1.00
C GLY A 706 18.42 12.72 0.31
N ASP A 707 19.26 11.77 0.62
CA ASP A 707 20.00 11.69 1.88
C ASP A 707 20.89 12.92 2.13
N ASP A 708 21.44 13.51 1.07
CA ASP A 708 22.25 14.74 1.20
C ASP A 708 21.41 15.96 1.59
N ALA A 709 20.17 16.07 1.10
CA ALA A 709 19.27 17.14 1.50
C ALA A 709 18.82 16.97 2.95
N ILE A 710 18.58 15.73 3.38
CA ILE A 710 18.21 15.40 4.77
C ILE A 710 19.35 15.77 5.71
N LYS A 711 20.58 15.40 5.40
CA LYS A 711 21.76 15.75 6.21
C LYS A 711 21.94 17.26 6.35
N ARG A 712 21.86 18.00 5.23
CA ARG A 712 21.97 19.48 5.26
C ARG A 712 20.82 20.13 6.02
N GLY A 713 19.62 19.55 5.99
CA GLY A 713 18.47 20.05 6.76
C GLY A 713 18.59 19.82 8.26
N ALA A 714 19.42 18.86 8.71
CA ALA A 714 19.68 18.57 10.11
C ALA A 714 20.82 19.45 10.71
N GLU A 715 21.64 20.08 9.86
CA GLU A 715 22.70 20.98 10.31
C GLU A 715 22.09 22.33 10.72
N PRO A 716 22.51 22.92 11.84
CA PRO A 716 22.11 24.27 12.19
C PRO A 716 22.54 25.23 11.07
N ASN A 717 21.66 26.15 10.67
CA ASN A 717 21.95 27.15 9.67
C ASN A 717 23.28 27.84 10.03
N PRO A 718 24.29 27.91 9.14
CA PRO A 718 25.48 28.65 9.41
C PRO A 718 25.10 30.11 9.70
N SER A 719 25.56 30.63 10.81
CA SER A 719 25.38 32.04 11.14
C SER A 719 25.77 32.89 9.94
N PRO A 720 24.99 33.92 9.55
CA PRO A 720 25.35 34.76 8.43
C PRO A 720 26.75 35.32 8.67
N GLU A 721 27.65 35.11 7.71
CA GLU A 721 28.96 35.76 7.75
C GLU A 721 28.76 37.28 7.90
N PRO A 722 29.52 37.93 8.78
CA PRO A 722 29.41 39.37 8.92
C PRO A 722 29.74 40.03 7.58
N ASN A 723 28.80 40.84 7.10
CA ASN A 723 28.97 41.63 5.89
C ASN A 723 30.34 42.31 5.89
N PRO A 724 31.18 42.18 4.85
CA PRO A 724 32.44 42.89 4.81
C PRO A 724 32.14 44.39 4.86
N SER A 725 32.78 45.05 5.80
CA SER A 725 32.73 46.53 5.96
C SER A 725 33.04 47.18 4.62
N PRO A 726 32.31 48.23 4.22
CA PRO A 726 32.62 48.92 2.99
C PRO A 726 34.03 49.50 3.06
N GLU A 727 34.83 49.19 2.03
CA GLU A 727 36.14 49.83 1.85
C GLU A 727 35.99 51.34 1.79
N PRO A 728 36.90 52.14 2.40
CA PRO A 728 36.83 53.55 2.31
C PRO A 728 37.14 54.03 0.87
N ASP A 729 36.25 54.84 0.35
CA ASP A 729 36.36 55.51 -0.95
C ASP A 729 37.61 56.37 -0.97
N LEU A 730 38.65 55.94 -1.66
CA LEU A 730 39.84 56.75 -1.97
C LEU A 730 39.66 57.35 -3.38
N SER A 731 38.90 58.44 -3.46
CA SER A 731 38.93 59.27 -4.62
C SER A 731 40.19 60.15 -4.53
N PRO A 732 41.04 60.20 -5.56
CA PRO A 732 42.14 61.15 -5.59
C PRO A 732 41.65 62.54 -6.06
N GLU A 733 42.16 63.58 -5.41
CA GLU A 733 42.09 64.98 -5.86
C GLU A 733 42.77 65.19 -7.20
#